data_80fce9468217184e6c4d6f85757abee2
#
_entry.id   80fce9468217184e6c4d6f85757abee2
#
_cell.length_a   1.000
_cell.length_b   1.000
_cell.length_c   1.000
_cell.angle_alpha   90.00
_cell.angle_beta   90.00
_cell.angle_gamma   90.00
#
_symmetry.space_group_name_H-M   'P 1'
#
loop_
_entity.id
_entity.type
_entity.pdbx_description
1 polymer ?
#
loop_
_entity_poly.entity_id
_entity_poly.type
_entity_poly.pdbx_seq_one_letter_code
_entity_poly.pdbx_strand_id
1 'polypeptide(L)'
;MIKIINVKSLVSALTDLVEKCKSVNDEEINIIVPDKLSLYMERFLFENMGISASFNFKINTLNRFAKRNCDFDENLLISKESSILLIHKILNSNAGQLKTLKSNYYSFSYSEEIFNTIGQLKASKISYEEMKKFASSDEQLQNKIYDLAFVYEQYELSKAGKIDATDSFVMSAFSISDGLENAKIFLVGFDDFTAIEYSLIEQLAKDNELIVYNYYTDGDNKYLYNSEVFSQLKNIAYLCEVNLIVENAYNIKDKENIQKFLENNVFSLKNTNFLQNYNEIQIFLGKNVREELEFVARKIRENILNGKSYSSFGVAVYELEKFENIAEEVFDKYDINFYIDNKMSINKSILYKFLNSVFKYNLENYNLCHLIDIINSPFFELDNEEKRKLIALIRRVNFKGFFTKFNVVNNEFNESCEKLKNFIKNFEFVNMSIQEIIEKIDNLFSSFNFETIIEKISLNGKLNNRILLTKSKQVILDLMQDILKFYTDISLTQFVDIFIHIASIVKINNLPLTLDAVKIVDANDNMEIFDNLFIVNCTNQTAPQLKYDCGVILDSEIDKLNFSHKLAPTIAHINHLNKFRLFNSVLMFNNSLTISYSSNASELIKDLQKRIQTKINNNVYLLKPITSFSFGNYVALSEKDLIEYQSKNSLKFQKSDDKIVKNKQFYQLNKENLKIFYNLNTVSASLLESYFKCPFFSFLTNILKINPELNNELLSFDIGNILHKIIYKYYKINKQVEDVYSFCKHEVFNYLENDERLKLTYDSPTVQIVVDEAIRIINGLNYIDKNSSFVPSNFEFAFGGETALNLGNISIKGQIDRVDSCGNMLRIVDYKSGRAEANLKELYYGNKLQLFLYALAMENLKHKKVVGSFYLPVHNAYVKELGNSYSLKGFYINEEFVIKAFDKRLIPGLKSDIVNAKMTQTGKAYNYGDKQLSEQDFSLLKEYSKKVSNLAVKEIKQGYIEPTPTAVSSPCEYCAYSHICMKRSKNILERGDNTVTLESFKENAWKILTLNKKQF
;
A
#
# COMPACT_ATOMS: atom_id res chain seq x y z
N MET A 1 20.71 0.64 -45.65
CA MET A 1 20.94 -0.81 -45.36
C MET A 1 20.53 -1.13 -43.95
N ILE A 2 19.82 -2.25 -43.71
CA ILE A 2 19.51 -2.71 -42.36
C ILE A 2 20.29 -4.00 -42.05
N LYS A 3 21.01 -3.97 -40.91
CA LYS A 3 21.77 -5.13 -40.41
C LYS A 3 21.19 -5.53 -39.06
N ILE A 4 20.60 -6.71 -38.95
CA ILE A 4 20.08 -7.27 -37.72
C ILE A 4 21.14 -8.21 -37.12
N ILE A 5 21.50 -7.95 -35.86
CA ILE A 5 22.42 -8.80 -35.10
C ILE A 5 21.62 -9.49 -34.02
N ASN A 6 21.41 -10.79 -34.17
CA ASN A 6 20.72 -11.59 -33.15
C ASN A 6 21.69 -11.91 -32.01
N VAL A 7 21.26 -11.59 -30.81
CA VAL A 7 21.98 -11.81 -29.54
C VAL A 7 21.07 -12.47 -28.51
N LYS A 8 21.65 -13.14 -27.50
CA LYS A 8 20.88 -13.79 -26.44
C LYS A 8 20.58 -12.86 -25.27
N SER A 9 21.45 -11.86 -25.02
CA SER A 9 21.38 -10.98 -23.86
C SER A 9 21.94 -9.59 -24.17
N LEU A 10 21.69 -8.64 -23.27
CA LEU A 10 22.31 -7.32 -23.36
C LEU A 10 23.83 -7.39 -23.21
N VAL A 11 24.35 -8.31 -22.38
CA VAL A 11 25.80 -8.52 -22.23
C VAL A 11 26.44 -8.94 -23.55
N SER A 12 25.82 -9.88 -24.29
CA SER A 12 26.28 -10.28 -25.63
C SER A 12 26.23 -9.13 -26.62
N ALA A 13 25.17 -8.31 -26.60
CA ALA A 13 25.04 -7.13 -27.46
C ALA A 13 26.15 -6.10 -27.18
N LEU A 14 26.41 -5.80 -25.92
CA LEU A 14 27.46 -4.85 -25.52
C LEU A 14 28.85 -5.34 -25.86
N THR A 15 29.11 -6.64 -25.73
CA THR A 15 30.41 -7.22 -26.09
C THR A 15 30.65 -7.11 -27.59
N ASP A 16 29.68 -7.46 -28.43
CA ASP A 16 29.78 -7.35 -29.91
C ASP A 16 29.89 -5.88 -30.34
N LEU A 17 29.16 -4.96 -29.69
CA LEU A 17 29.25 -3.53 -29.97
C LEU A 17 30.66 -3.01 -29.75
N VAL A 18 31.33 -3.34 -28.64
CA VAL A 18 32.72 -2.93 -28.37
C VAL A 18 33.67 -3.46 -29.43
N GLU A 19 33.52 -4.73 -29.85
CA GLU A 19 34.35 -5.29 -30.91
C GLU A 19 34.16 -4.55 -32.24
N LYS A 20 32.91 -4.22 -32.59
CA LYS A 20 32.60 -3.45 -33.82
C LYS A 20 33.12 -2.02 -33.76
N CYS A 21 32.98 -1.36 -32.59
CA CYS A 21 33.52 0.00 -32.39
C CYS A 21 35.06 0.03 -32.48
N LYS A 22 35.77 -1.00 -32.01
CA LYS A 22 37.23 -1.13 -32.14
C LYS A 22 37.68 -1.34 -33.58
N SER A 23 36.85 -1.89 -34.45
CA SER A 23 37.18 -2.17 -35.87
C SER A 23 37.00 -0.96 -36.80
N VAL A 24 36.37 0.12 -36.30
CA VAL A 24 36.08 1.31 -37.10
C VAL A 24 37.11 2.40 -36.81
N ASN A 25 37.83 2.81 -37.85
CA ASN A 25 38.82 3.89 -37.81
C ASN A 25 38.16 5.18 -38.34
N ASP A 26 38.16 6.24 -37.53
CA ASP A 26 37.83 7.65 -37.88
C ASP A 26 36.43 7.94 -38.46
N GLU A 27 35.50 7.00 -38.46
CA GLU A 27 34.10 7.24 -38.85
C GLU A 27 33.26 7.73 -37.67
N GLU A 28 32.32 8.62 -37.94
CA GLU A 28 31.33 9.04 -36.95
C GLU A 28 30.29 7.94 -36.73
N ILE A 29 30.12 7.51 -35.49
CA ILE A 29 29.18 6.46 -35.10
C ILE A 29 28.12 7.03 -34.18
N ASN A 30 26.85 6.87 -34.53
CA ASN A 30 25.72 7.19 -33.70
C ASN A 30 25.26 5.92 -32.97
N ILE A 31 25.28 5.95 -31.63
CA ILE A 31 24.82 4.83 -30.81
C ILE A 31 23.57 5.29 -30.07
N ILE A 32 22.45 4.65 -30.38
CA ILE A 32 21.15 4.97 -29.79
C ILE A 32 20.81 3.88 -28.81
N VAL A 33 20.48 4.29 -27.56
CA VAL A 33 20.17 3.41 -26.44
C VAL A 33 18.93 3.90 -25.70
N PRO A 34 18.26 3.07 -24.92
CA PRO A 34 17.23 3.50 -23.98
C PRO A 34 17.74 4.53 -22.98
N ASP A 35 16.86 5.44 -22.51
CA ASP A 35 17.22 6.59 -21.68
C ASP A 35 18.09 6.20 -20.47
N LYS A 36 17.75 5.10 -19.76
CA LYS A 36 18.49 4.65 -18.58
C LYS A 36 19.89 4.13 -18.85
N LEU A 37 20.17 3.70 -20.08
CA LEU A 37 21.48 3.17 -20.45
C LEU A 37 22.41 4.24 -21.04
N SER A 38 21.94 5.46 -21.33
CA SER A 38 22.73 6.47 -22.06
C SER A 38 24.02 6.86 -21.34
N LEU A 39 23.97 7.19 -20.07
CA LEU A 39 25.13 7.56 -19.26
C LEU A 39 26.07 6.37 -19.02
N TYR A 40 25.50 5.19 -18.77
CA TYR A 40 26.29 3.97 -18.62
C TYR A 40 27.04 3.61 -19.90
N MET A 41 26.39 3.74 -21.05
CA MET A 41 26.99 3.38 -22.36
C MET A 41 28.24 4.23 -22.67
N GLU A 42 28.21 5.54 -22.33
CA GLU A 42 29.40 6.39 -22.52
C GLU A 42 30.58 5.86 -21.69
N ARG A 43 30.37 5.63 -20.45
CA ARG A 43 31.40 5.11 -19.53
C ARG A 43 31.89 3.71 -19.98
N PHE A 44 30.94 2.81 -20.25
CA PHE A 44 31.21 1.44 -20.65
C PHE A 44 32.08 1.33 -21.92
N LEU A 45 31.75 2.13 -22.93
CA LEU A 45 32.55 2.15 -24.19
C LEU A 45 33.94 2.70 -23.95
N PHE A 46 34.09 3.81 -23.24
CA PHE A 46 35.38 4.44 -23.00
C PHE A 46 36.29 3.53 -22.16
N GLU A 47 35.79 2.89 -21.13
CA GLU A 47 36.54 1.95 -20.30
C GLU A 47 36.98 0.72 -21.11
N ASN A 48 36.11 0.11 -21.91
CA ASN A 48 36.42 -1.09 -22.69
C ASN A 48 37.26 -0.82 -23.94
N MET A 49 37.28 0.41 -24.44
CA MET A 49 38.14 0.84 -25.55
C MET A 49 39.47 1.42 -25.06
N GLY A 50 39.61 1.70 -23.76
CA GLY A 50 40.83 2.30 -23.18
C GLY A 50 41.05 3.75 -23.61
N ILE A 51 39.94 4.50 -23.87
CA ILE A 51 40.01 5.91 -24.31
C ILE A 51 39.40 6.81 -23.24
N SER A 52 39.91 8.01 -23.08
CA SER A 52 39.42 9.00 -22.11
C SER A 52 38.40 9.99 -22.69
N ALA A 53 38.37 10.14 -24.01
CA ALA A 53 37.44 11.01 -24.75
C ALA A 53 37.39 10.58 -26.23
N SER A 54 36.25 10.84 -26.86
CA SER A 54 36.09 10.66 -28.31
C SER A 54 35.11 11.68 -28.87
N PHE A 55 35.37 12.17 -30.08
CA PHE A 55 34.41 12.97 -30.85
C PHE A 55 33.63 12.12 -31.88
N ASN A 56 34.05 10.88 -32.10
CA ASN A 56 33.52 10.01 -33.13
C ASN A 56 32.28 9.24 -32.65
N PHE A 57 32.13 9.05 -31.33
CA PHE A 57 30.98 8.32 -30.75
C PHE A 57 29.93 9.29 -30.20
N LYS A 58 28.77 9.33 -30.85
CA LYS A 58 27.61 10.13 -30.42
C LYS A 58 26.57 9.23 -29.78
N ILE A 59 26.49 9.23 -28.45
CA ILE A 59 25.54 8.41 -27.70
C ILE A 59 24.31 9.25 -27.42
N ASN A 60 23.13 8.75 -27.85
CA ASN A 60 21.87 9.43 -27.74
C ASN A 60 20.76 8.45 -27.33
N THR A 61 19.63 9.00 -26.86
CA THR A 61 18.35 8.27 -26.82
C THR A 61 17.57 8.57 -28.10
N LEU A 62 16.60 7.73 -28.47
CA LEU A 62 15.77 7.97 -29.66
C LEU A 62 15.16 9.38 -29.66
N ASN A 63 14.63 9.83 -28.52
CA ASN A 63 14.01 11.14 -28.41
C ASN A 63 15.04 12.29 -28.56
N ARG A 64 16.20 12.18 -27.92
CA ARG A 64 17.27 13.19 -28.07
C ARG A 64 17.83 13.22 -29.48
N PHE A 65 17.96 12.05 -30.08
CA PHE A 65 18.44 11.93 -31.48
C PHE A 65 17.48 12.60 -32.45
N ALA A 66 16.17 12.30 -32.32
CA ALA A 66 15.14 12.94 -33.15
C ALA A 66 15.12 14.45 -32.96
N LYS A 67 15.11 14.97 -31.71
CA LYS A 67 15.08 16.42 -31.44
C LYS A 67 16.32 17.18 -31.89
N ARG A 68 17.51 16.57 -31.83
CA ARG A 68 18.75 17.23 -32.28
C ARG A 68 18.78 17.48 -33.76
N ASN A 69 18.05 16.67 -34.52
CA ASN A 69 18.05 16.71 -35.97
C ASN A 69 16.77 17.34 -36.54
N CYS A 70 16.06 18.12 -35.72
CA CYS A 70 14.89 18.88 -36.17
C CYS A 70 14.83 20.24 -35.45
N ASP A 71 14.30 21.25 -36.14
CA ASP A 71 14.03 22.57 -35.55
C ASP A 71 12.74 22.49 -34.70
N PHE A 72 12.90 22.43 -33.40
CA PHE A 72 11.80 22.28 -32.45
C PHE A 72 11.75 23.39 -31.40
N ASP A 73 10.63 24.11 -31.32
CA ASP A 73 10.42 25.14 -30.29
C ASP A 73 9.91 24.50 -28.96
N GLU A 74 10.77 24.42 -27.96
CA GLU A 74 10.45 23.89 -26.64
C GLU A 74 9.35 24.67 -25.90
N ASN A 75 9.08 25.93 -26.26
CA ASN A 75 8.03 26.74 -25.65
C ASN A 75 6.62 26.24 -26.00
N LEU A 76 6.48 25.41 -26.99
CA LEU A 76 5.22 24.79 -27.39
C LEU A 76 4.85 23.58 -26.54
N LEU A 77 5.78 23.06 -25.73
CA LEU A 77 5.52 21.88 -24.92
C LEU A 77 4.53 22.18 -23.77
N ILE A 78 3.51 21.32 -23.65
CA ILE A 78 2.65 21.23 -22.45
C ILE A 78 3.19 20.13 -21.53
N SER A 79 3.24 20.41 -20.23
CA SER A 79 3.69 19.41 -19.25
C SER A 79 2.71 18.23 -19.14
N LYS A 80 3.19 17.08 -18.64
CA LYS A 80 2.33 15.93 -18.33
C LYS A 80 1.22 16.32 -17.34
N GLU A 81 1.57 17.07 -16.33
CA GLU A 81 0.69 17.52 -15.26
C GLU A 81 -0.43 18.41 -15.80
N SER A 82 -0.08 19.40 -16.60
CA SER A 82 -1.04 20.28 -17.27
C SER A 82 -1.94 19.50 -18.23
N SER A 83 -1.43 18.50 -18.92
CA SER A 83 -2.22 17.60 -19.79
C SER A 83 -3.26 16.80 -19.00
N ILE A 84 -2.88 16.26 -17.84
CA ILE A 84 -3.81 15.53 -16.96
C ILE A 84 -4.87 16.47 -16.38
N LEU A 85 -4.50 17.69 -15.96
CA LEU A 85 -5.46 18.71 -15.53
C LEU A 85 -6.47 19.04 -16.61
N LEU A 86 -6.01 19.17 -17.86
CA LEU A 86 -6.86 19.44 -19.00
C LEU A 86 -7.85 18.30 -19.27
N ILE A 87 -7.39 17.04 -19.25
CA ILE A 87 -8.26 15.87 -19.41
C ILE A 87 -9.26 15.78 -18.25
N HIS A 88 -8.83 16.00 -17.01
CA HIS A 88 -9.74 16.02 -15.86
C HIS A 88 -10.83 17.09 -16.02
N LYS A 89 -10.46 18.29 -16.50
CA LYS A 89 -11.44 19.35 -16.80
C LYS A 89 -12.42 18.92 -17.90
N ILE A 90 -11.94 18.31 -18.98
CA ILE A 90 -12.76 17.82 -20.08
C ILE A 90 -13.77 16.78 -19.59
N LEU A 91 -13.34 15.81 -18.79
CA LEU A 91 -14.20 14.77 -18.22
C LEU A 91 -15.29 15.37 -17.33
N ASN A 92 -14.92 16.29 -16.43
CA ASN A 92 -15.88 16.96 -15.54
C ASN A 92 -16.90 17.80 -16.29
N SER A 93 -16.46 18.59 -17.27
CA SER A 93 -17.34 19.47 -18.03
C SER A 93 -18.30 18.71 -18.97
N ASN A 94 -17.93 17.51 -19.39
CA ASN A 94 -18.68 16.72 -20.37
C ASN A 94 -19.26 15.41 -19.78
N ALA A 95 -19.27 15.24 -18.46
CA ALA A 95 -19.74 14.00 -17.81
C ALA A 95 -21.15 13.55 -18.25
N GLY A 96 -22.05 14.50 -18.58
CA GLY A 96 -23.39 14.24 -19.07
C GLY A 96 -23.43 13.66 -20.49
N GLN A 97 -22.41 13.84 -21.31
CA GLN A 97 -22.32 13.36 -22.68
C GLN A 97 -21.67 11.97 -22.77
N LEU A 98 -20.87 11.59 -21.77
CA LEU A 98 -20.19 10.33 -21.71
C LEU A 98 -21.16 9.20 -21.32
N LYS A 99 -21.03 8.05 -21.96
CA LYS A 99 -21.88 6.88 -21.71
C LYS A 99 -21.25 5.89 -20.74
N THR A 100 -19.99 5.56 -20.94
CA THR A 100 -19.22 4.54 -20.20
C THR A 100 -18.21 5.18 -19.26
N LEU A 101 -17.48 6.20 -19.70
CA LEU A 101 -16.41 6.84 -18.92
C LEU A 101 -16.91 7.79 -17.84
N LYS A 102 -18.21 7.99 -17.71
CA LYS A 102 -18.83 8.88 -16.71
C LYS A 102 -18.75 8.39 -15.26
N SER A 103 -18.44 7.10 -15.02
CA SER A 103 -18.49 6.53 -13.67
C SER A 103 -17.36 7.05 -12.74
N ASN A 104 -16.23 7.44 -13.31
CA ASN A 104 -15.03 7.84 -12.57
C ASN A 104 -14.48 9.21 -13.01
N TYR A 105 -15.31 10.06 -13.64
CA TYR A 105 -14.89 11.34 -14.22
C TYR A 105 -14.22 12.29 -13.23
N TYR A 106 -14.54 12.18 -11.94
CA TYR A 106 -13.99 13.00 -10.86
C TYR A 106 -12.61 12.55 -10.37
N SER A 107 -12.12 11.38 -10.80
CA SER A 107 -10.87 10.81 -10.32
C SER A 107 -9.67 11.29 -11.15
N PHE A 108 -8.67 11.89 -10.50
CA PHE A 108 -7.41 12.26 -11.15
C PHE A 108 -6.60 11.06 -11.62
N SER A 109 -6.59 9.96 -10.86
CA SER A 109 -5.93 8.72 -11.28
C SER A 109 -6.55 8.18 -12.57
N TYR A 110 -7.87 8.31 -12.72
CA TYR A 110 -8.55 7.94 -13.96
C TYR A 110 -8.20 8.87 -15.12
N SER A 111 -8.07 10.19 -14.85
CA SER A 111 -7.62 11.15 -15.87
C SER A 111 -6.18 10.88 -16.32
N GLU A 112 -5.30 10.44 -15.42
CA GLU A 112 -3.96 10.00 -15.76
C GLU A 112 -3.98 8.73 -16.61
N GLU A 113 -4.82 7.76 -16.29
CA GLU A 113 -5.00 6.55 -17.10
C GLU A 113 -5.48 6.87 -18.52
N ILE A 114 -6.45 7.78 -18.65
CA ILE A 114 -6.93 8.23 -19.98
C ILE A 114 -5.81 8.97 -20.72
N PHE A 115 -5.05 9.84 -20.06
CA PHE A 115 -3.88 10.49 -20.67
C PHE A 115 -2.87 9.46 -21.19
N ASN A 116 -2.52 8.46 -20.39
CA ASN A 116 -1.62 7.40 -20.80
C ASN A 116 -2.18 6.57 -21.97
N THR A 117 -3.49 6.31 -21.96
CA THR A 117 -4.18 5.60 -23.07
C THR A 117 -4.16 6.41 -24.36
N ILE A 118 -4.41 7.73 -24.28
CA ILE A 118 -4.28 8.62 -25.44
C ILE A 118 -2.83 8.63 -25.94
N GLY A 119 -1.85 8.67 -25.05
CA GLY A 119 -0.42 8.55 -25.41
C GLY A 119 -0.11 7.24 -26.12
N GLN A 120 -0.66 6.11 -25.68
CA GLN A 120 -0.52 4.82 -26.35
C GLN A 120 -1.19 4.80 -27.75
N LEU A 121 -2.38 5.39 -27.87
CA LEU A 121 -3.07 5.52 -29.16
C LEU A 121 -2.24 6.33 -30.14
N LYS A 122 -1.70 7.47 -29.72
CA LYS A 122 -0.78 8.29 -30.53
C LYS A 122 0.47 7.49 -30.90
N ALA A 123 1.12 6.85 -29.92
CA ALA A 123 2.31 6.02 -30.17
C ALA A 123 2.03 4.83 -31.09
N SER A 124 0.80 4.36 -31.15
CA SER A 124 0.34 3.34 -32.10
C SER A 124 -0.19 3.91 -33.42
N LYS A 125 -0.10 5.23 -33.64
CA LYS A 125 -0.61 5.95 -34.83
C LYS A 125 -2.12 5.83 -35.04
N ILE A 126 -2.91 5.71 -33.98
CA ILE A 126 -4.36 5.64 -34.04
C ILE A 126 -4.94 7.02 -33.73
N SER A 127 -5.65 7.63 -34.68
CA SER A 127 -6.23 8.96 -34.51
C SER A 127 -7.66 8.88 -33.94
N TYR A 128 -8.14 9.99 -33.37
CA TYR A 128 -9.52 10.07 -32.89
C TYR A 128 -10.54 10.00 -34.02
N GLU A 129 -10.20 10.43 -35.26
CA GLU A 129 -11.05 10.30 -36.44
C GLU A 129 -11.26 8.84 -36.84
N GLU A 130 -10.23 8.01 -36.72
CA GLU A 130 -10.30 6.58 -36.95
C GLU A 130 -11.18 5.91 -35.89
N MET A 131 -10.98 6.27 -34.63
CA MET A 131 -11.74 5.75 -33.51
C MET A 131 -13.24 6.07 -33.60
N LYS A 132 -13.60 7.26 -34.11
CA LYS A 132 -15.00 7.64 -34.35
C LYS A 132 -15.71 6.77 -35.39
N LYS A 133 -14.95 6.19 -36.32
CA LYS A 133 -15.47 5.29 -37.36
C LYS A 133 -15.62 3.83 -36.86
N PHE A 134 -15.16 3.53 -35.65
CA PHE A 134 -15.22 2.19 -35.09
C PHE A 134 -16.67 1.74 -34.88
N ALA A 135 -16.99 0.54 -35.39
CA ALA A 135 -18.28 -0.11 -35.24
C ALA A 135 -18.09 -1.53 -34.69
N SER A 136 -18.83 -1.86 -33.65
CA SER A 136 -18.77 -3.17 -33.01
C SER A 136 -20.16 -3.68 -32.68
N SER A 137 -20.35 -4.99 -32.69
CA SER A 137 -21.56 -5.64 -32.17
C SER A 137 -21.64 -5.62 -30.64
N ASP A 138 -20.51 -5.34 -29.98
CA ASP A 138 -20.41 -5.16 -28.54
C ASP A 138 -20.68 -3.68 -28.21
N GLU A 139 -21.91 -3.40 -27.78
CA GLU A 139 -22.39 -2.03 -27.50
C GLU A 139 -21.57 -1.34 -26.39
N GLN A 140 -21.09 -2.08 -25.38
CA GLN A 140 -20.29 -1.51 -24.31
C GLN A 140 -18.93 -1.06 -24.84
N LEU A 141 -18.27 -1.90 -25.63
CA LEU A 141 -17.00 -1.56 -26.26
C LEU A 141 -17.16 -0.39 -27.22
N GLN A 142 -18.20 -0.38 -28.04
CA GLN A 142 -18.46 0.72 -28.97
C GLN A 142 -18.66 2.05 -28.24
N ASN A 143 -19.47 2.06 -27.18
CA ASN A 143 -19.68 3.27 -26.35
C ASN A 143 -18.39 3.73 -25.67
N LYS A 144 -17.57 2.79 -25.18
CA LYS A 144 -16.26 3.10 -24.58
C LYS A 144 -15.29 3.75 -25.57
N ILE A 145 -15.18 3.18 -26.77
CA ILE A 145 -14.30 3.73 -27.82
C ILE A 145 -14.81 5.09 -28.29
N TYR A 146 -16.12 5.27 -28.40
CA TYR A 146 -16.72 6.55 -28.74
C TYR A 146 -16.42 7.63 -27.68
N ASP A 147 -16.62 7.30 -26.40
CA ASP A 147 -16.31 8.22 -25.29
C ASP A 147 -14.82 8.60 -25.29
N LEU A 148 -13.93 7.62 -25.48
CA LEU A 148 -12.48 7.84 -25.52
C LEU A 148 -12.08 8.68 -26.74
N ALA A 149 -12.66 8.44 -27.90
CA ALA A 149 -12.44 9.26 -29.10
C ALA A 149 -12.91 10.71 -28.90
N PHE A 150 -14.04 10.91 -28.21
CA PHE A 150 -14.51 12.23 -27.85
C PHE A 150 -13.56 12.95 -26.90
N VAL A 151 -13.10 12.30 -25.84
CA VAL A 151 -12.14 12.90 -24.89
C VAL A 151 -10.83 13.22 -25.60
N TYR A 152 -10.33 12.32 -26.45
CA TYR A 152 -9.11 12.52 -27.23
C TYR A 152 -9.23 13.74 -28.16
N GLU A 153 -10.32 13.86 -28.91
CA GLU A 153 -10.59 15.04 -29.76
C GLU A 153 -10.64 16.34 -28.94
N GLN A 154 -11.40 16.35 -27.84
CA GLN A 154 -11.50 17.52 -26.98
C GLN A 154 -10.14 17.92 -26.37
N TYR A 155 -9.31 16.92 -26.03
CA TYR A 155 -7.95 17.14 -25.55
C TYR A 155 -7.09 17.81 -26.63
N GLU A 156 -7.10 17.30 -27.88
CA GLU A 156 -6.35 17.89 -28.99
C GLU A 156 -6.78 19.35 -29.30
N LEU A 157 -8.09 19.59 -29.33
CA LEU A 157 -8.62 20.95 -29.56
C LEU A 157 -8.27 21.91 -28.41
N SER A 158 -8.29 21.43 -27.18
CA SER A 158 -8.07 22.26 -26.00
C SER A 158 -6.61 22.59 -25.72
N LYS A 159 -5.67 21.90 -26.38
CA LYS A 159 -4.23 22.25 -26.31
C LYS A 159 -3.89 23.62 -26.93
N ALA A 160 -4.79 24.18 -27.72
CA ALA A 160 -4.64 25.54 -28.30
C ALA A 160 -3.29 25.77 -29.03
N GLY A 161 -2.84 24.81 -29.84
CA GLY A 161 -1.59 24.85 -30.57
C GLY A 161 -0.35 24.41 -29.81
N LYS A 162 -0.49 24.05 -28.52
CA LYS A 162 0.58 23.37 -27.77
C LYS A 162 0.63 21.89 -28.13
N ILE A 163 1.78 21.27 -27.88
CA ILE A 163 2.05 19.87 -28.18
C ILE A 163 2.52 19.13 -26.91
N ASP A 164 2.11 17.91 -26.77
CA ASP A 164 2.60 17.04 -25.68
C ASP A 164 3.91 16.32 -26.09
N ALA A 165 4.49 15.59 -25.15
CA ALA A 165 5.76 14.91 -25.39
C ALA A 165 5.67 13.88 -26.54
N THR A 166 4.52 13.23 -26.72
CA THR A 166 4.31 12.26 -27.79
C THR A 166 4.22 12.96 -29.16
N ASP A 167 3.45 14.06 -29.24
CA ASP A 167 3.37 14.88 -30.45
C ASP A 167 4.74 15.43 -30.84
N SER A 168 5.52 15.89 -29.85
CA SER A 168 6.90 16.38 -30.07
C SER A 168 7.77 15.32 -30.70
N PHE A 169 7.68 14.05 -30.22
CA PHE A 169 8.43 12.95 -30.78
C PHE A 169 7.97 12.61 -32.21
N VAL A 170 6.65 12.60 -32.45
CA VAL A 170 6.06 12.37 -33.80
C VAL A 170 6.59 13.40 -34.78
N MET A 171 6.47 14.70 -34.45
CA MET A 171 6.95 15.78 -35.32
C MET A 171 8.44 15.69 -35.61
N SER A 172 9.23 15.42 -34.58
CA SER A 172 10.69 15.26 -34.73
C SER A 172 11.04 14.06 -35.59
N ALA A 173 10.34 12.94 -35.45
CA ALA A 173 10.58 11.73 -36.24
C ALA A 173 10.33 11.95 -37.73
N PHE A 174 9.35 12.77 -38.12
CA PHE A 174 9.04 13.06 -39.52
C PHE A 174 9.93 14.16 -40.13
N SER A 175 10.57 15.00 -39.29
CA SER A 175 11.42 16.12 -39.79
C SER A 175 12.90 15.76 -40.00
N ILE A 176 13.31 14.54 -39.63
CA ILE A 176 14.74 14.11 -39.75
C ILE A 176 15.25 13.93 -41.19
N SER A 177 14.39 13.96 -42.21
CA SER A 177 14.71 13.61 -43.58
C SER A 177 15.81 14.47 -44.25
N ASP A 178 16.16 15.62 -43.71
CA ASP A 178 16.98 16.60 -44.43
C ASP A 178 18.44 16.78 -43.93
N GLY A 179 18.96 15.90 -43.04
CA GLY A 179 20.27 16.20 -42.43
C GLY A 179 21.20 15.02 -42.12
N LEU A 180 20.78 13.80 -42.31
CA LEU A 180 21.60 12.62 -42.00
C LEU A 180 21.68 11.70 -43.24
N GLU A 181 22.72 11.79 -43.97
CA GLU A 181 23.03 10.90 -45.11
C GLU A 181 24.29 10.09 -44.81
N ASN A 182 24.26 8.81 -45.12
CA ASN A 182 25.39 7.86 -45.00
C ASN A 182 25.93 7.71 -43.56
N ALA A 183 25.12 7.95 -42.54
CA ALA A 183 25.50 7.76 -41.15
C ALA A 183 25.42 6.27 -40.74
N LYS A 184 26.30 5.88 -39.83
CA LYS A 184 26.30 4.55 -39.22
C LYS A 184 25.63 4.64 -37.86
N ILE A 185 24.50 3.95 -37.70
CA ILE A 185 23.61 4.07 -36.52
C ILE A 185 23.44 2.69 -35.89
N PHE A 186 23.79 2.58 -34.60
CA PHE A 186 23.59 1.39 -33.81
C PHE A 186 22.39 1.57 -32.87
N LEU A 187 21.44 0.63 -32.88
CA LEU A 187 20.32 0.54 -31.97
C LEU A 187 20.56 -0.62 -30.98
N VAL A 188 20.85 -0.30 -29.70
CA VAL A 188 21.31 -1.27 -28.72
C VAL A 188 20.50 -1.17 -27.42
N GLY A 189 20.10 -2.30 -26.86
CA GLY A 189 19.43 -2.35 -25.55
C GLY A 189 17.92 -2.15 -25.59
N PHE A 190 17.32 -2.12 -26.79
CA PHE A 190 15.86 -2.02 -26.93
C PHE A 190 15.22 -3.40 -26.85
N ASP A 191 14.21 -3.52 -25.99
CA ASP A 191 13.41 -4.74 -25.87
C ASP A 191 12.34 -4.81 -26.99
N ASP A 192 11.79 -3.66 -27.37
CA ASP A 192 10.79 -3.47 -28.43
C ASP A 192 10.75 -2.01 -28.89
N PHE A 193 9.98 -1.72 -29.96
CA PHE A 193 9.75 -0.38 -30.49
C PHE A 193 8.28 -0.11 -30.68
N THR A 194 7.86 1.11 -30.40
CA THR A 194 6.50 1.59 -30.71
C THR A 194 6.32 1.82 -32.22
N ALA A 195 5.07 1.92 -32.70
CA ALA A 195 4.78 2.17 -34.12
C ALA A 195 5.41 3.48 -34.64
N ILE A 196 5.51 4.51 -33.78
CA ILE A 196 6.19 5.77 -34.11
C ILE A 196 7.71 5.55 -34.22
N GLU A 197 8.30 4.79 -33.30
CA GLU A 197 9.73 4.49 -33.33
C GLU A 197 10.09 3.64 -34.55
N TYR A 198 9.24 2.70 -34.94
CA TYR A 198 9.40 2.00 -36.24
C TYR A 198 9.33 2.94 -37.43
N SER A 199 8.51 4.00 -37.38
CA SER A 199 8.48 4.98 -38.47
C SER A 199 9.75 5.82 -38.54
N LEU A 200 10.32 6.15 -37.36
CA LEU A 200 11.64 6.78 -37.32
C LEU A 200 12.72 5.87 -37.90
N ILE A 201 12.71 4.58 -37.52
CA ILE A 201 13.62 3.57 -38.04
C ILE A 201 13.47 3.45 -39.56
N GLU A 202 12.24 3.47 -40.07
CA GLU A 202 11.93 3.46 -41.52
C GLU A 202 12.56 4.66 -42.25
N GLN A 203 12.42 5.88 -41.70
CA GLN A 203 13.02 7.07 -42.28
C GLN A 203 14.55 6.98 -42.29
N LEU A 204 15.14 6.61 -41.15
CA LEU A 204 16.61 6.48 -41.04
C LEU A 204 17.17 5.39 -41.94
N ALA A 205 16.41 4.33 -42.22
CA ALA A 205 16.87 3.19 -43.03
C ALA A 205 17.07 3.53 -44.49
N LYS A 206 16.41 4.58 -45.01
CA LYS A 206 16.47 4.96 -46.43
C LYS A 206 17.90 5.40 -46.85
N ASP A 207 18.52 6.24 -46.03
CA ASP A 207 19.74 6.93 -46.36
C ASP A 207 20.97 6.53 -45.52
N ASN A 208 20.78 5.61 -44.54
CA ASN A 208 21.80 5.27 -43.55
C ASN A 208 22.05 3.75 -43.42
N GLU A 209 23.15 3.43 -42.75
CA GLU A 209 23.43 2.06 -42.29
C GLU A 209 22.91 1.86 -40.87
N LEU A 210 21.82 1.12 -40.74
CA LEU A 210 21.23 0.79 -39.40
C LEU A 210 21.71 -0.59 -38.97
N ILE A 211 22.24 -0.66 -37.74
CA ILE A 211 22.66 -1.89 -37.10
C ILE A 211 21.81 -2.06 -35.85
N VAL A 212 20.92 -3.05 -35.85
CA VAL A 212 19.93 -3.27 -34.74
C VAL A 212 20.26 -4.58 -34.05
N TYR A 213 20.46 -4.50 -32.71
CA TYR A 213 20.61 -5.68 -31.88
C TYR A 213 19.22 -6.22 -31.49
N ASN A 214 18.93 -7.44 -31.89
CA ASN A 214 17.68 -8.13 -31.65
C ASN A 214 17.88 -9.31 -30.71
N TYR A 215 17.06 -9.42 -29.68
CA TYR A 215 17.11 -10.53 -28.74
C TYR A 215 16.38 -11.75 -29.30
N TYR A 216 17.16 -12.76 -29.68
CA TYR A 216 16.63 -13.95 -30.34
C TYR A 216 17.40 -15.21 -29.97
N THR A 217 16.70 -16.33 -29.80
CA THR A 217 17.29 -17.69 -29.75
C THR A 217 16.49 -18.66 -30.59
N ASP A 218 17.11 -19.76 -31.00
CA ASP A 218 16.49 -20.85 -31.79
C ASP A 218 15.50 -21.73 -31.01
N GLY A 219 14.77 -21.15 -30.05
CA GLY A 219 13.70 -21.81 -29.28
C GLY A 219 14.18 -22.62 -28.06
N ASP A 220 15.46 -22.57 -27.72
CA ASP A 220 16.00 -23.30 -26.55
C ASP A 220 15.72 -22.67 -25.20
N ASN A 221 15.26 -21.40 -25.16
CA ASN A 221 14.98 -20.67 -23.93
C ASN A 221 13.50 -20.28 -23.83
N LYS A 222 12.91 -20.47 -22.63
CA LYS A 222 11.50 -20.23 -22.36
C LYS A 222 11.10 -18.75 -22.47
N TYR A 223 12.03 -17.81 -22.29
CA TYR A 223 11.74 -16.36 -22.21
C TYR A 223 12.39 -15.52 -23.32
N LEU A 224 13.27 -16.10 -24.09
CA LEU A 224 13.93 -15.43 -25.20
C LEU A 224 13.17 -15.65 -26.49
N TYR A 225 12.33 -14.71 -26.85
CA TYR A 225 11.65 -14.74 -28.12
C TYR A 225 11.24 -13.32 -28.53
N ASN A 226 11.85 -12.77 -29.54
CA ASN A 226 11.43 -11.51 -30.14
C ASN A 226 11.35 -11.62 -31.66
N SER A 227 10.40 -12.43 -32.15
CA SER A 227 10.10 -12.54 -33.58
C SER A 227 9.37 -11.31 -34.10
N GLU A 228 8.73 -10.53 -33.27
CA GLU A 228 7.97 -9.36 -33.69
C GLU A 228 8.87 -8.23 -34.15
N VAL A 229 9.91 -7.88 -33.39
CA VAL A 229 10.91 -6.89 -33.80
C VAL A 229 11.61 -7.33 -35.11
N PHE A 230 11.99 -8.61 -35.21
CA PHE A 230 12.60 -9.14 -36.40
C PHE A 230 11.67 -9.01 -37.62
N SER A 231 10.41 -9.37 -37.50
CA SER A 231 9.43 -9.30 -38.59
C SER A 231 9.12 -7.86 -39.01
N GLN A 232 9.04 -6.93 -38.08
CA GLN A 232 8.85 -5.51 -38.38
C GLN A 232 10.05 -4.91 -39.12
N LEU A 233 11.27 -5.18 -38.66
CA LEU A 233 12.48 -4.72 -39.32
C LEU A 233 12.63 -5.31 -40.76
N LYS A 234 12.21 -6.57 -40.94
CA LYS A 234 12.17 -7.19 -42.27
C LYS A 234 11.15 -6.49 -43.17
N ASN A 235 9.97 -6.16 -42.66
CA ASN A 235 8.96 -5.41 -43.39
C ASN A 235 9.47 -4.01 -43.78
N ILE A 236 10.13 -3.30 -42.86
CA ILE A 236 10.73 -1.99 -43.14
C ILE A 236 11.80 -2.11 -44.24
N ALA A 237 12.68 -3.10 -44.18
CA ALA A 237 13.68 -3.32 -45.20
C ALA A 237 13.05 -3.55 -46.58
N TYR A 238 11.95 -4.30 -46.65
CA TYR A 238 11.18 -4.53 -47.86
C TYR A 238 10.53 -3.25 -48.39
N LEU A 239 9.84 -2.48 -47.51
CA LEU A 239 9.16 -1.24 -47.86
C LEU A 239 10.10 -0.13 -48.33
N CYS A 240 11.29 -0.06 -47.72
CA CYS A 240 12.33 0.91 -48.10
C CYS A 240 13.21 0.44 -49.26
N GLU A 241 13.02 -0.75 -49.79
CA GLU A 241 13.86 -1.36 -50.84
C GLU A 241 15.37 -1.41 -50.46
N VAL A 242 15.69 -1.59 -49.17
CA VAL A 242 17.07 -1.62 -48.68
C VAL A 242 17.54 -3.04 -48.39
N ASN A 243 18.86 -3.26 -48.55
CA ASN A 243 19.46 -4.56 -48.24
C ASN A 243 19.28 -4.92 -46.75
N LEU A 244 18.85 -6.16 -46.50
CA LEU A 244 18.75 -6.76 -45.18
C LEU A 244 19.86 -7.80 -44.99
N ILE A 245 20.69 -7.61 -43.95
CA ILE A 245 21.71 -8.57 -43.51
C ILE A 245 21.35 -9.06 -42.12
N VAL A 246 21.42 -10.37 -41.91
CA VAL A 246 21.17 -11.00 -40.62
C VAL A 246 22.41 -11.72 -40.16
N GLU A 247 22.93 -11.34 -39.01
CA GLU A 247 24.06 -11.99 -38.34
C GLU A 247 23.65 -12.52 -36.97
N ASN A 248 24.34 -13.57 -36.51
CA ASN A 248 24.15 -14.12 -35.17
C ASN A 248 25.44 -13.93 -34.38
N ALA A 249 25.37 -13.14 -33.30
CA ALA A 249 26.47 -12.91 -32.36
C ALA A 249 26.22 -13.67 -31.05
N TYR A 250 26.18 -15.02 -31.12
CA TYR A 250 25.89 -15.87 -29.95
C TYR A 250 27.12 -16.19 -29.09
N ASN A 251 28.31 -15.77 -29.48
CA ASN A 251 29.52 -16.14 -28.80
C ASN A 251 30.11 -14.97 -28.02
N ILE A 252 29.96 -15.01 -26.70
CA ILE A 252 30.89 -14.33 -25.80
C ILE A 252 32.23 -15.05 -25.99
N LYS A 253 33.10 -14.55 -26.84
CA LYS A 253 34.44 -15.07 -27.03
C LYS A 253 35.25 -14.92 -25.74
N ASP A 254 35.93 -15.96 -25.32
CA ASP A 254 37.02 -15.99 -24.34
C ASP A 254 36.70 -15.90 -22.84
N LYS A 255 35.49 -16.29 -22.40
CA LYS A 255 35.34 -16.62 -20.98
C LYS A 255 34.62 -17.96 -20.85
N GLU A 256 35.28 -18.97 -20.34
CA GLU A 256 34.65 -20.05 -19.55
C GLU A 256 34.09 -19.44 -18.31
N ASN A 257 33.11 -18.59 -18.48
CA ASN A 257 32.59 -17.71 -17.44
C ASN A 257 31.21 -18.19 -17.05
N ILE A 258 30.94 -18.08 -15.79
CA ILE A 258 29.61 -18.29 -15.19
C ILE A 258 28.50 -17.56 -15.97
N GLN A 259 28.74 -16.37 -16.50
CA GLN A 259 27.79 -15.64 -17.32
C GLN A 259 27.41 -16.41 -18.61
N LYS A 260 28.39 -17.01 -19.31
CA LYS A 260 28.12 -17.86 -20.51
C LYS A 260 27.30 -19.09 -20.12
N PHE A 261 27.59 -19.66 -18.94
CA PHE A 261 26.80 -20.75 -18.42
C PHE A 261 25.36 -20.31 -18.12
N LEU A 262 25.16 -19.19 -17.42
CA LEU A 262 23.84 -18.65 -17.08
C LEU A 262 23.06 -18.31 -18.34
N GLU A 263 23.66 -17.60 -19.30
CA GLU A 263 23.05 -17.21 -20.57
C GLU A 263 22.50 -18.41 -21.36
N ASN A 264 23.24 -19.54 -21.36
CA ASN A 264 22.84 -20.72 -22.11
C ASN A 264 21.93 -21.67 -21.35
N ASN A 265 21.87 -21.59 -20.02
CA ASN A 265 21.19 -22.59 -19.22
C ASN A 265 20.02 -22.07 -18.39
N VAL A 266 20.03 -20.81 -17.92
CA VAL A 266 18.91 -20.25 -17.13
C VAL A 266 17.65 -20.24 -18.01
N PHE A 267 16.57 -20.80 -17.48
CA PHE A 267 15.30 -21.01 -18.17
C PHE A 267 15.37 -21.82 -19.47
N SER A 268 16.52 -22.51 -19.75
CA SER A 268 16.63 -23.39 -20.91
C SER A 268 15.69 -24.58 -20.78
N LEU A 269 15.10 -24.95 -21.91
CA LEU A 269 14.28 -26.18 -22.01
C LEU A 269 15.11 -27.46 -21.95
N LYS A 270 16.44 -27.35 -22.16
CA LYS A 270 17.35 -28.47 -22.06
C LYS A 270 17.67 -28.78 -20.58
N ASN A 271 17.52 -30.05 -20.21
CA ASN A 271 17.85 -30.51 -18.84
C ASN A 271 19.39 -30.68 -18.75
N THR A 272 20.08 -29.61 -18.44
CA THR A 272 21.53 -29.62 -18.17
C THR A 272 21.73 -29.46 -16.67
N ASN A 273 21.87 -30.58 -15.96
CA ASN A 273 22.27 -30.52 -14.54
C ASN A 273 23.78 -30.33 -14.49
N PHE A 274 24.23 -29.17 -14.06
CA PHE A 274 25.64 -28.92 -13.77
C PHE A 274 25.88 -29.06 -12.27
N LEU A 275 26.84 -29.90 -11.92
CA LEU A 275 27.24 -30.17 -10.52
C LEU A 275 28.37 -29.25 -10.04
N GLN A 276 28.66 -28.13 -10.74
CA GLN A 276 29.71 -27.20 -10.33
C GLN A 276 29.23 -26.23 -9.28
N ASN A 277 30.02 -26.05 -8.23
CA ASN A 277 29.84 -25.04 -7.20
C ASN A 277 30.46 -23.74 -7.71
N TYR A 278 29.62 -22.71 -7.89
CA TYR A 278 30.08 -21.38 -8.21
C TYR A 278 29.98 -20.54 -6.92
N ASN A 279 31.12 -20.20 -6.32
CA ASN A 279 31.20 -19.35 -5.11
C ASN A 279 30.73 -17.91 -5.38
N GLU A 280 30.70 -17.51 -6.62
CA GLU A 280 30.30 -16.21 -7.13
C GLU A 280 28.78 -15.99 -6.99
N ILE A 281 27.98 -17.06 -6.96
CA ILE A 281 26.52 -16.97 -6.80
C ILE A 281 26.12 -17.38 -5.39
N GLN A 282 25.41 -16.47 -4.72
CA GLN A 282 24.88 -16.67 -3.40
C GLN A 282 23.37 -16.45 -3.36
N ILE A 283 22.66 -17.26 -2.58
CA ILE A 283 21.23 -17.09 -2.34
C ILE A 283 21.01 -16.86 -0.84
N PHE A 284 20.26 -15.81 -0.51
CA PHE A 284 19.91 -15.46 0.87
C PHE A 284 18.39 -15.53 1.08
N LEU A 285 17.97 -16.16 2.17
CA LEU A 285 16.59 -16.18 2.63
C LEU A 285 16.45 -15.29 3.87
N GLY A 286 15.82 -14.14 3.71
CA GLY A 286 15.45 -13.23 4.78
C GLY A 286 14.06 -13.52 5.35
N LYS A 287 13.72 -12.90 6.48
CA LYS A 287 12.35 -12.93 7.03
C LYS A 287 11.44 -11.90 6.39
N ASN A 288 12.02 -10.81 5.89
CA ASN A 288 11.36 -9.71 5.21
C ASN A 288 12.41 -8.92 4.41
N VAL A 289 11.94 -8.00 3.57
CA VAL A 289 12.81 -7.18 2.70
C VAL A 289 13.81 -6.33 3.49
N ARG A 290 13.47 -5.88 4.71
CA ARG A 290 14.43 -5.16 5.57
C ARG A 290 15.63 -6.05 5.93
N GLU A 291 15.40 -7.30 6.31
CA GLU A 291 16.49 -8.23 6.65
C GLU A 291 17.34 -8.58 5.41
N GLU A 292 16.73 -8.64 4.24
CA GLU A 292 17.45 -8.78 2.96
C GLU A 292 18.38 -7.59 2.72
N LEU A 293 17.87 -6.36 2.85
CA LEU A 293 18.65 -5.15 2.68
C LEU A 293 19.74 -5.01 3.76
N GLU A 294 19.50 -5.40 5.01
CA GLU A 294 20.52 -5.45 6.07
C GLU A 294 21.64 -6.44 5.74
N PHE A 295 21.29 -7.60 5.16
CA PHE A 295 22.29 -8.55 4.69
C PHE A 295 23.16 -7.95 3.59
N VAL A 296 22.53 -7.31 2.59
CA VAL A 296 23.21 -6.63 1.47
C VAL A 296 24.14 -5.53 2.00
N ALA A 297 23.62 -4.65 2.86
CA ALA A 297 24.38 -3.55 3.43
C ALA A 297 25.61 -4.04 4.21
N ARG A 298 25.46 -5.10 5.02
CA ARG A 298 26.60 -5.72 5.72
C ARG A 298 27.64 -6.26 4.76
N LYS A 299 27.22 -6.96 3.72
CA LYS A 299 28.13 -7.50 2.69
C LYS A 299 28.86 -6.39 1.96
N ILE A 300 28.18 -5.34 1.57
CA ILE A 300 28.82 -4.17 0.95
C ILE A 300 29.82 -3.54 1.91
N ARG A 301 29.41 -3.25 3.14
CA ARG A 301 30.32 -2.62 4.14
C ARG A 301 31.56 -3.47 4.43
N GLU A 302 31.42 -4.79 4.50
CA GLU A 302 32.56 -5.71 4.64
C GLU A 302 33.54 -5.58 3.48
N ASN A 303 33.04 -5.52 2.25
CA ASN A 303 33.85 -5.37 1.05
C ASN A 303 34.52 -3.99 0.97
N ILE A 304 33.84 -2.91 1.37
CA ILE A 304 34.40 -1.55 1.46
C ILE A 304 35.56 -1.50 2.45
N LEU A 305 35.41 -2.13 3.62
CA LEU A 305 36.48 -2.23 4.60
C LEU A 305 37.69 -3.04 4.08
N ASN A 306 37.47 -3.90 3.10
CA ASN A 306 38.52 -4.64 2.40
C ASN A 306 39.11 -3.86 1.18
N GLY A 307 38.74 -2.59 1.00
CA GLY A 307 39.34 -1.67 0.02
C GLY A 307 38.63 -1.64 -1.35
N LYS A 308 37.40 -2.19 -1.49
CA LYS A 308 36.61 -2.01 -2.73
C LYS A 308 35.94 -0.65 -2.76
N SER A 309 35.68 -0.09 -3.95
CA SER A 309 34.91 1.15 -4.13
C SER A 309 33.41 0.90 -4.03
N TYR A 310 32.64 1.93 -3.65
CA TYR A 310 31.17 1.86 -3.60
C TYR A 310 30.57 1.68 -5.00
N SER A 311 31.13 2.29 -6.01
CA SER A 311 30.68 2.21 -7.41
C SER A 311 30.76 0.80 -8.02
N SER A 312 31.52 -0.13 -7.38
CA SER A 312 31.58 -1.53 -7.82
C SER A 312 30.37 -2.37 -7.43
N PHE A 313 29.41 -1.79 -6.67
CA PHE A 313 28.22 -2.49 -6.19
C PHE A 313 26.94 -1.94 -6.79
N GLY A 314 26.11 -2.86 -7.31
CA GLY A 314 24.73 -2.57 -7.70
C GLY A 314 23.71 -3.34 -6.85
N VAL A 315 22.62 -2.69 -6.52
CA VAL A 315 21.50 -3.31 -5.77
C VAL A 315 20.21 -3.12 -6.55
N ALA A 316 19.73 -4.19 -7.15
CA ALA A 316 18.47 -4.22 -7.89
C ALA A 316 17.34 -4.71 -6.97
N VAL A 317 16.32 -3.89 -6.76
CA VAL A 317 15.22 -4.19 -5.83
C VAL A 317 13.92 -4.31 -6.60
N TYR A 318 13.25 -5.44 -6.50
CA TYR A 318 11.90 -5.58 -7.04
C TYR A 318 10.90 -4.76 -6.20
N GLU A 319 10.03 -4.00 -6.87
CA GLU A 319 9.10 -3.04 -6.26
C GLU A 319 9.83 -1.95 -5.44
N LEU A 320 10.90 -1.41 -5.96
CA LEU A 320 11.75 -0.41 -5.28
C LEU A 320 10.95 0.74 -4.67
N GLU A 321 9.92 1.24 -5.34
CA GLU A 321 9.07 2.35 -4.83
C GLU A 321 8.48 2.07 -3.44
N LYS A 322 8.12 0.80 -3.13
CA LYS A 322 7.58 0.39 -1.82
C LYS A 322 8.66 0.34 -0.73
N PHE A 323 9.90 0.04 -1.10
CA PHE A 323 10.98 -0.23 -0.14
C PHE A 323 12.07 0.84 -0.11
N GLU A 324 11.94 1.90 -0.90
CA GLU A 324 12.91 3.00 -1.01
C GLU A 324 13.28 3.60 0.37
N ASN A 325 12.28 3.93 1.20
CA ASN A 325 12.53 4.46 2.54
C ASN A 325 13.28 3.46 3.45
N ILE A 326 13.02 2.15 3.29
CA ILE A 326 13.71 1.12 4.06
C ILE A 326 15.15 0.97 3.57
N ALA A 327 15.36 1.02 2.25
CA ALA A 327 16.69 0.99 1.66
C ALA A 327 17.53 2.19 2.14
N GLU A 328 16.97 3.42 2.08
CA GLU A 328 17.63 4.62 2.61
C GLU A 328 18.01 4.45 4.09
N GLU A 329 17.05 4.04 4.93
CA GLU A 329 17.27 3.86 6.36
C GLU A 329 18.38 2.84 6.66
N VAL A 330 18.36 1.70 5.95
CA VAL A 330 19.32 0.63 6.18
C VAL A 330 20.70 1.03 5.70
N PHE A 331 20.85 1.62 4.52
CA PHE A 331 22.15 2.02 3.99
C PHE A 331 22.77 3.17 4.80
N ASP A 332 21.98 4.14 5.26
CA ASP A 332 22.41 5.19 6.18
C ASP A 332 22.92 4.60 7.50
N LYS A 333 22.23 3.62 8.08
CA LYS A 333 22.63 2.96 9.34
C LYS A 333 23.95 2.20 9.22
N TYR A 334 24.28 1.71 8.03
CA TYR A 334 25.54 1.02 7.75
C TYR A 334 26.62 1.95 7.22
N ASP A 335 26.36 3.26 7.17
CA ASP A 335 27.30 4.28 6.71
C ASP A 335 27.84 3.98 5.32
N ILE A 336 26.90 3.66 4.41
CA ILE A 336 27.16 3.33 3.02
C ILE A 336 26.78 4.54 2.16
N ASN A 337 27.70 5.00 1.32
CA ASN A 337 27.37 6.01 0.30
C ASN A 337 26.58 5.35 -0.83
N PHE A 338 25.36 5.80 -1.07
CA PHE A 338 24.46 5.21 -2.06
C PHE A 338 23.70 6.25 -2.85
N TYR A 339 23.18 5.83 -3.99
CA TYR A 339 22.33 6.61 -4.87
C TYR A 339 21.19 5.73 -5.37
N ILE A 340 19.96 6.21 -5.24
CA ILE A 340 18.78 5.54 -5.77
C ILE A 340 18.46 6.13 -7.14
N ASP A 341 18.59 5.31 -8.19
CA ASP A 341 18.30 5.70 -9.58
C ASP A 341 16.77 5.62 -9.83
N ASN A 342 16.05 6.48 -9.12
CA ASN A 342 14.62 6.66 -9.30
C ASN A 342 14.29 8.15 -9.24
N LYS A 343 13.24 8.54 -9.95
CA LYS A 343 12.69 9.88 -9.83
C LYS A 343 12.00 10.03 -8.49
N MET A 344 12.38 11.01 -7.71
CA MET A 344 11.78 11.26 -6.39
C MET A 344 10.42 11.96 -6.55
N SER A 345 9.38 11.41 -5.96
CA SER A 345 8.09 12.08 -5.92
C SER A 345 8.14 13.32 -5.03
N ILE A 346 7.54 14.43 -5.49
CA ILE A 346 7.51 15.69 -4.75
C ILE A 346 6.79 15.57 -3.42
N ASN A 347 5.86 14.63 -3.29
CA ASN A 347 5.14 14.36 -2.03
C ASN A 347 6.04 13.87 -0.89
N LYS A 348 7.26 13.40 -1.20
CA LYS A 348 8.28 13.04 -0.20
C LYS A 348 9.03 14.28 0.32
N SER A 349 8.97 15.41 -0.38
CA SER A 349 9.62 16.66 0.03
C SER A 349 9.09 17.15 1.39
N ILE A 350 10.00 17.57 2.24
CA ILE A 350 9.67 18.16 3.55
C ILE A 350 8.82 19.41 3.38
N LEU A 351 9.06 20.19 2.30
CA LEU A 351 8.29 21.40 1.99
C LEU A 351 6.86 21.05 1.60
N TYR A 352 6.67 20.01 0.77
CA TYR A 352 5.33 19.53 0.43
C TYR A 352 4.58 19.01 1.67
N LYS A 353 5.25 18.22 2.51
CA LYS A 353 4.63 17.69 3.75
C LYS A 353 4.20 18.82 4.69
N PHE A 354 5.04 19.83 4.84
CA PHE A 354 4.70 21.04 5.60
C PHE A 354 3.47 21.74 5.02
N LEU A 355 3.47 22.01 3.72
CA LEU A 355 2.37 22.68 3.04
C LEU A 355 1.06 21.87 3.10
N ASN A 356 1.13 20.56 2.94
CA ASN A 356 -0.02 19.66 3.09
C ASN A 356 -0.60 19.74 4.52
N SER A 357 0.26 19.79 5.55
CA SER A 357 -0.19 19.98 6.93
C SER A 357 -0.82 21.37 7.13
N VAL A 358 -0.31 22.41 6.47
CA VAL A 358 -0.90 23.76 6.48
C VAL A 358 -2.29 23.76 5.83
N PHE A 359 -2.45 23.14 4.67
CA PHE A 359 -3.74 23.02 4.01
C PHE A 359 -4.75 22.23 4.84
N LYS A 360 -4.36 21.07 5.32
CA LYS A 360 -5.23 20.24 6.17
C LYS A 360 -5.61 20.94 7.47
N TYR A 361 -4.68 21.66 8.09
CA TYR A 361 -4.95 22.48 9.26
C TYR A 361 -6.08 23.49 9.00
N ASN A 362 -6.08 24.16 7.84
CA ASN A 362 -7.13 25.11 7.47
C ASN A 362 -8.46 24.45 7.09
N LEU A 363 -8.42 23.29 6.43
CA LEU A 363 -9.61 22.58 5.95
C LEU A 363 -10.31 21.75 7.03
N GLU A 364 -9.55 21.15 7.94
CA GLU A 364 -10.06 20.23 8.97
C GLU A 364 -10.31 20.93 10.30
N ASN A 365 -10.87 22.14 10.28
CA ASN A 365 -11.23 22.93 11.47
C ASN A 365 -10.08 23.07 12.47
N TYR A 366 -8.88 23.34 11.95
CA TYR A 366 -7.67 23.57 12.78
C TYR A 366 -7.27 22.37 13.63
N ASN A 367 -7.31 21.19 13.06
CA ASN A 367 -7.02 19.93 13.72
C ASN A 367 -5.62 19.95 14.36
N LEU A 368 -5.56 19.48 15.61
CA LEU A 368 -4.36 19.45 16.43
C LEU A 368 -3.23 18.60 15.84
N CYS A 369 -3.54 17.51 15.16
CA CYS A 369 -2.53 16.64 14.55
C CYS A 369 -1.70 17.41 13.52
N HIS A 370 -2.35 18.15 12.64
CA HIS A 370 -1.66 18.95 11.61
C HIS A 370 -0.87 20.13 12.22
N LEU A 371 -1.37 20.71 13.31
CA LEU A 371 -0.62 21.73 14.06
C LEU A 371 0.67 21.14 14.66
N ILE A 372 0.61 19.93 15.18
CA ILE A 372 1.78 19.22 15.71
C ILE A 372 2.80 18.94 14.59
N ASP A 373 2.35 18.54 13.41
CA ASP A 373 3.22 18.33 12.26
C ASP A 373 3.91 19.63 11.83
N ILE A 374 3.16 20.74 11.83
CA ILE A 374 3.71 22.08 11.56
C ILE A 374 4.76 22.46 12.59
N ILE A 375 4.52 22.25 13.88
CA ILE A 375 5.47 22.52 14.96
C ILE A 375 6.74 21.66 14.84
N ASN A 376 6.58 20.38 14.49
CA ASN A 376 7.71 19.47 14.31
C ASN A 376 8.52 19.75 13.04
N SER A 377 7.95 20.49 12.09
CA SER A 377 8.64 20.79 10.84
C SER A 377 9.92 21.60 11.07
N PRO A 378 10.92 21.47 10.18
CA PRO A 378 12.14 22.28 10.30
C PRO A 378 11.93 23.76 9.97
N PHE A 379 10.75 24.12 9.40
CA PHE A 379 10.38 25.49 9.05
C PHE A 379 9.91 26.32 10.25
N PHE A 380 9.57 25.67 11.36
CA PHE A 380 9.28 26.36 12.61
C PHE A 380 10.52 26.37 13.51
N GLU A 381 11.09 27.56 13.71
CA GLU A 381 12.35 27.72 14.40
C GLU A 381 12.18 27.74 15.92
N LEU A 382 12.23 26.56 16.51
CA LEU A 382 12.37 26.31 17.95
C LEU A 382 13.31 25.13 18.19
N ASP A 383 13.94 25.10 19.35
CA ASP A 383 14.70 23.96 19.83
C ASP A 383 13.81 22.73 20.03
N ASN A 384 14.36 21.54 19.83
CA ASN A 384 13.61 20.26 19.92
C ASN A 384 13.00 20.03 21.31
N GLU A 385 13.65 20.50 22.39
CA GLU A 385 13.10 20.36 23.73
C GLU A 385 11.93 21.32 23.93
N GLU A 386 12.04 22.56 23.45
CA GLU A 386 10.95 23.54 23.49
C GLU A 386 9.76 23.10 22.64
N LYS A 387 9.99 22.53 21.44
CA LYS A 387 8.94 21.93 20.62
C LYS A 387 8.19 20.83 21.38
N ARG A 388 8.90 19.92 22.05
CA ARG A 388 8.28 18.85 22.85
C ARG A 388 7.43 19.42 23.99
N LYS A 389 7.94 20.42 24.72
CA LYS A 389 7.23 21.09 25.81
C LYS A 389 5.96 21.80 25.29
N LEU A 390 6.07 22.50 24.17
CA LEU A 390 4.96 23.19 23.53
C LEU A 390 3.87 22.19 23.07
N ILE A 391 4.25 21.10 22.42
CA ILE A 391 3.31 20.04 21.99
C ILE A 391 2.63 19.40 23.21
N ALA A 392 3.36 19.12 24.30
CA ALA A 392 2.80 18.57 25.52
C ALA A 392 1.75 19.53 26.14
N LEU A 393 2.05 20.84 26.15
CA LEU A 393 1.10 21.87 26.60
C LEU A 393 -0.16 21.88 25.76
N ILE A 394 -0.02 21.93 24.44
CA ILE A 394 -1.14 21.99 23.48
C ILE A 394 -2.05 20.75 23.62
N ARG A 395 -1.45 19.55 23.74
CA ARG A 395 -2.19 18.30 23.98
C ARG A 395 -2.93 18.30 25.32
N ARG A 396 -2.28 18.82 26.39
CA ARG A 396 -2.87 18.90 27.74
C ARG A 396 -4.11 19.78 27.78
N VAL A 397 -4.11 20.87 27.03
CA VAL A 397 -5.23 21.84 26.98
C VAL A 397 -6.36 21.35 26.07
N ASN A 398 -6.14 20.28 25.29
CA ASN A 398 -7.11 19.75 24.31
C ASN A 398 -7.67 20.86 23.41
N PHE A 399 -6.77 21.59 22.80
CA PHE A 399 -7.06 22.78 22.02
C PHE A 399 -7.96 22.44 20.82
N LYS A 400 -9.02 23.24 20.64
CA LYS A 400 -9.93 23.15 19.50
C LYS A 400 -10.15 24.57 18.94
N GLY A 401 -9.86 24.80 17.65
CA GLY A 401 -10.15 26.06 16.99
C GLY A 401 -8.91 26.85 16.56
N PHE A 402 -9.05 28.15 16.33
CA PHE A 402 -7.96 29.03 15.91
C PHE A 402 -6.92 29.22 17.00
N PHE A 403 -5.72 28.78 16.75
CA PHE A 403 -4.62 28.93 17.71
C PHE A 403 -4.30 30.41 17.96
N THR A 404 -4.52 31.28 17.01
CA THR A 404 -4.36 32.74 17.15
C THR A 404 -5.25 33.34 18.25
N LYS A 405 -6.38 32.71 18.57
CA LYS A 405 -7.29 33.12 19.66
C LYS A 405 -6.96 32.44 21.02
N PHE A 406 -5.97 31.58 21.05
CA PHE A 406 -5.60 30.84 22.25
C PHE A 406 -4.81 31.72 23.21
N ASN A 407 -5.31 31.92 24.42
CA ASN A 407 -4.64 32.65 25.49
C ASN A 407 -4.13 31.67 26.55
N VAL A 408 -2.80 31.54 26.67
CA VAL A 408 -2.17 30.73 27.72
C VAL A 408 -1.91 31.59 28.93
N VAL A 409 -2.47 31.19 30.07
CA VAL A 409 -2.27 31.85 31.37
C VAL A 409 -1.04 31.26 32.11
N ASN A 410 -0.01 30.82 31.44
CA ASN A 410 1.14 30.20 32.05
C ASN A 410 2.44 30.89 31.61
N ASN A 411 3.10 31.58 32.54
CA ASN A 411 4.24 32.48 32.25
C ASN A 411 5.48 31.78 31.66
N GLU A 412 5.65 30.46 31.83
CA GLU A 412 6.84 29.74 31.40
C GLU A 412 6.89 29.45 29.87
N PHE A 413 5.77 29.53 29.16
CA PHE A 413 5.68 29.17 27.73
C PHE A 413 5.15 30.29 26.83
N ASN A 414 4.98 31.51 27.39
CA ASN A 414 4.38 32.62 26.64
C ASN A 414 5.17 32.96 25.37
N GLU A 415 6.50 32.92 25.42
CA GLU A 415 7.35 33.27 24.27
C GLU A 415 7.20 32.24 23.11
N SER A 416 7.27 30.93 23.42
CA SER A 416 7.10 29.88 22.42
C SER A 416 5.69 29.85 21.83
N CYS A 417 4.66 30.15 22.65
CA CYS A 417 3.29 30.29 22.17
C CYS A 417 3.09 31.51 21.28
N GLU A 418 3.69 32.65 21.61
CA GLU A 418 3.62 33.85 20.77
C GLU A 418 4.39 33.69 19.45
N LYS A 419 5.55 33.03 19.47
CA LYS A 419 6.25 32.64 18.23
C LYS A 419 5.36 31.75 17.36
N LEU A 420 4.68 30.76 17.93
CA LEU A 420 3.78 29.91 17.19
C LEU A 420 2.56 30.68 16.64
N LYS A 421 1.93 31.54 17.43
CA LYS A 421 0.82 32.37 16.96
C LYS A 421 1.21 33.26 15.77
N ASN A 422 2.38 33.88 15.87
CA ASN A 422 2.88 34.73 14.78
C ASN A 422 3.21 33.92 13.53
N PHE A 423 3.75 32.70 13.70
CA PHE A 423 4.02 31.81 12.60
C PHE A 423 2.73 31.36 11.91
N ILE A 424 1.70 30.94 12.66
CA ILE A 424 0.42 30.49 12.13
C ILE A 424 -0.32 31.59 11.37
N LYS A 425 -0.23 32.84 11.79
CA LYS A 425 -0.86 33.98 11.06
C LYS A 425 -0.43 34.04 9.58
N ASN A 426 0.78 33.56 9.28
CA ASN A 426 1.31 33.58 7.91
C ASN A 426 0.61 32.59 6.98
N PHE A 427 -0.17 31.64 7.50
CA PHE A 427 -0.87 30.61 6.71
C PHE A 427 -2.31 30.31 7.14
N GLU A 428 -2.95 31.19 7.92
CA GLU A 428 -4.42 31.16 8.07
C GLU A 428 -5.07 31.78 6.83
N PHE A 429 -5.94 31.01 6.16
CA PHE A 429 -6.53 31.35 4.86
C PHE A 429 -8.02 31.75 4.98
N VAL A 430 -8.34 32.63 5.91
CA VAL A 430 -9.72 33.04 6.17
C VAL A 430 -10.18 34.07 5.14
N ASN A 431 -11.26 33.76 4.40
CA ASN A 431 -11.88 34.64 3.38
C ASN A 431 -10.90 35.14 2.29
N MET A 432 -9.93 34.33 1.90
CA MET A 432 -8.96 34.65 0.85
C MET A 432 -9.30 33.88 -0.44
N SER A 433 -9.06 34.52 -1.58
CA SER A 433 -9.08 33.86 -2.89
C SER A 433 -7.88 32.91 -3.03
N ILE A 434 -7.97 31.92 -3.94
CA ILE A 434 -6.86 30.99 -4.18
C ILE A 434 -5.59 31.72 -4.65
N GLN A 435 -5.75 32.77 -5.46
CA GLN A 435 -4.63 33.59 -5.90
C GLN A 435 -3.90 34.26 -4.72
N GLU A 436 -4.63 34.86 -3.79
CA GLU A 436 -4.07 35.48 -2.59
C GLU A 436 -3.40 34.44 -1.68
N ILE A 437 -3.94 33.20 -1.62
CA ILE A 437 -3.34 32.09 -0.88
C ILE A 437 -1.99 31.70 -1.49
N ILE A 438 -1.90 31.58 -2.81
CA ILE A 438 -0.65 31.27 -3.50
C ILE A 438 0.41 32.36 -3.26
N GLU A 439 0.05 33.62 -3.38
CA GLU A 439 0.95 34.76 -3.08
C GLU A 439 1.42 34.73 -1.62
N LYS A 440 0.52 34.43 -0.70
CA LYS A 440 0.87 34.28 0.72
C LYS A 440 1.83 33.12 0.98
N ILE A 441 1.64 31.99 0.30
CA ILE A 441 2.53 30.82 0.37
C ILE A 441 3.90 31.15 -0.23
N ASP A 442 3.98 31.84 -1.36
CA ASP A 442 5.27 32.25 -1.94
C ASP A 442 6.02 33.21 -1.01
N ASN A 443 5.33 34.19 -0.41
CA ASN A 443 5.90 35.08 0.60
C ASN A 443 6.39 34.29 1.82
N LEU A 444 5.63 33.30 2.28
CA LEU A 444 6.04 32.41 3.39
C LEU A 444 7.30 31.62 3.02
N PHE A 445 7.34 31.01 1.84
CA PHE A 445 8.51 30.27 1.36
C PHE A 445 9.74 31.16 1.20
N SER A 446 9.53 32.41 0.78
CA SER A 446 10.60 33.38 0.62
C SER A 446 11.14 33.89 1.97
N SER A 447 10.36 33.77 3.05
CA SER A 447 10.81 34.10 4.42
C SER A 447 11.67 32.97 5.04
N PHE A 448 11.68 31.77 4.47
CA PHE A 448 12.46 30.66 5.02
C PHE A 448 13.93 30.77 4.63
N ASN A 449 14.81 30.60 5.61
CA ASN A 449 16.23 30.44 5.35
C ASN A 449 16.54 28.97 4.98
N PHE A 450 16.41 28.67 3.67
CA PHE A 450 16.62 27.31 3.17
C PHE A 450 18.05 26.79 3.44
N GLU A 451 19.07 27.63 3.48
CA GLU A 451 20.45 27.21 3.73
C GLU A 451 20.59 26.67 5.14
N THR A 452 20.11 27.37 6.14
CA THR A 452 20.17 26.91 7.55
C THR A 452 19.29 25.67 7.77
N ILE A 453 18.17 25.56 7.08
CA ILE A 453 17.30 24.37 7.14
C ILE A 453 18.04 23.18 6.51
N ILE A 454 18.67 23.37 5.36
CA ILE A 454 19.46 22.35 4.66
C ILE A 454 20.63 21.89 5.56
N GLU A 455 21.35 22.81 6.20
CA GLU A 455 22.43 22.45 7.13
C GLU A 455 21.92 21.61 8.30
N LYS A 456 20.83 22.01 8.94
CA LYS A 456 20.21 21.24 10.03
C LYS A 456 19.76 19.84 9.61
N ILE A 457 19.25 19.69 8.37
CA ILE A 457 18.84 18.41 7.81
C ILE A 457 20.07 17.57 7.43
N SER A 458 21.13 18.18 6.90
CA SER A 458 22.35 17.50 6.47
C SER A 458 23.15 16.94 7.66
N LEU A 459 23.13 17.63 8.80
CA LEU A 459 23.74 17.13 10.05
C LEU A 459 23.09 15.84 10.55
N ASN A 460 21.86 15.54 10.11
CA ASN A 460 21.13 14.30 10.41
C ASN A 460 21.23 13.24 9.27
N GLY A 461 22.16 13.37 8.34
CA GLY A 461 22.54 12.32 7.38
C GLY A 461 21.68 12.18 6.11
N LYS A 462 20.80 13.14 5.76
CA LYS A 462 19.92 12.98 4.57
C LYS A 462 20.28 13.96 3.43
N LEU A 463 21.28 13.61 2.67
CA LEU A 463 21.78 14.41 1.53
C LEU A 463 20.75 14.52 0.37
N ASN A 464 19.95 13.46 0.15
CA ASN A 464 18.89 13.44 -0.88
C ASN A 464 17.79 14.50 -0.61
N ASN A 465 17.51 14.80 0.66
CA ASN A 465 16.55 15.82 1.05
C ASN A 465 16.97 17.25 0.63
N ARG A 466 18.27 17.50 0.44
CA ARG A 466 18.78 18.80 0.02
C ARG A 466 18.34 19.16 -1.40
N ILE A 467 18.59 18.26 -2.36
CA ILE A 467 18.24 18.46 -3.77
C ILE A 467 16.73 18.57 -3.91
N LEU A 468 16.00 17.71 -3.21
CA LEU A 468 14.55 17.70 -3.23
C LEU A 468 13.98 19.01 -2.66
N LEU A 469 14.53 19.54 -1.58
CA LEU A 469 14.07 20.79 -0.97
C LEU A 469 14.29 22.00 -1.88
N THR A 470 15.48 22.14 -2.48
CA THR A 470 15.80 23.28 -3.35
C THR A 470 14.95 23.32 -4.61
N LYS A 471 14.67 22.18 -5.23
CA LYS A 471 13.83 22.08 -6.44
C LYS A 471 12.34 22.14 -6.14
N SER A 472 11.91 21.69 -4.97
CA SER A 472 10.49 21.55 -4.66
C SER A 472 9.76 22.89 -4.54
N LYS A 473 10.42 23.98 -4.12
CA LYS A 473 9.78 25.30 -4.03
C LYS A 473 9.18 25.74 -5.37
N GLN A 474 10.03 25.78 -6.41
CA GLN A 474 9.60 26.25 -7.73
C GLN A 474 8.51 25.34 -8.31
N VAL A 475 8.73 24.03 -8.24
CA VAL A 475 7.78 23.04 -8.77
C VAL A 475 6.42 23.14 -8.07
N ILE A 476 6.38 23.31 -6.73
CA ILE A 476 5.12 23.51 -5.99
C ILE A 476 4.39 24.76 -6.44
N LEU A 477 5.09 25.89 -6.59
CA LEU A 477 4.49 27.15 -7.01
C LEU A 477 3.97 27.05 -8.46
N ASP A 478 4.75 26.47 -9.36
CA ASP A 478 4.36 26.25 -10.76
C ASP A 478 3.10 25.38 -10.86
N LEU A 479 3.01 24.31 -10.09
CA LEU A 479 1.83 23.44 -10.02
C LEU A 479 0.58 24.21 -9.54
N MET A 480 0.72 25.04 -8.50
CA MET A 480 -0.40 25.83 -7.99
C MET A 480 -0.90 26.82 -9.04
N GLN A 481 0.01 27.46 -9.76
CA GLN A 481 -0.33 28.37 -10.84
C GLN A 481 -0.96 27.64 -12.03
N ASP A 482 -0.46 26.45 -12.38
CA ASP A 482 -1.04 25.65 -13.45
C ASP A 482 -2.47 25.23 -13.13
N ILE A 483 -2.78 24.86 -11.87
CA ILE A 483 -4.15 24.57 -11.46
C ILE A 483 -5.06 25.78 -11.72
N LEU A 484 -4.64 27.01 -11.39
CA LEU A 484 -5.44 28.22 -11.62
C LEU A 484 -5.65 28.54 -13.11
N LYS A 485 -4.74 28.17 -14.00
CA LYS A 485 -4.94 28.34 -15.46
C LYS A 485 -6.13 27.52 -15.98
N PHE A 486 -6.38 26.37 -15.39
CA PHE A 486 -7.47 25.49 -15.81
C PHE A 486 -8.75 25.65 -14.99
N TYR A 487 -8.65 26.06 -13.73
CA TYR A 487 -9.76 26.16 -12.78
C TYR A 487 -9.80 27.55 -12.14
N THR A 488 -10.66 28.44 -12.64
CA THR A 488 -10.76 29.84 -12.18
C THR A 488 -11.66 29.99 -10.95
N ASP A 489 -12.72 29.19 -10.83
CA ASP A 489 -13.74 29.30 -9.80
C ASP A 489 -13.89 28.01 -9.02
N ILE A 490 -12.90 27.70 -8.16
CA ILE A 490 -12.90 26.51 -7.30
C ILE A 490 -12.78 26.91 -5.83
N SER A 491 -13.37 26.09 -4.97
CA SER A 491 -13.20 26.23 -3.52
C SER A 491 -11.80 25.83 -3.08
N LEU A 492 -11.37 26.29 -1.90
CA LEU A 492 -10.09 25.87 -1.32
C LEU A 492 -9.99 24.34 -1.18
N THR A 493 -11.07 23.67 -0.81
CA THR A 493 -11.11 22.20 -0.69
C THR A 493 -10.81 21.55 -2.04
N GLN A 494 -11.51 21.97 -3.10
CA GLN A 494 -11.26 21.42 -4.45
C GLN A 494 -9.85 21.73 -4.94
N PHE A 495 -9.35 22.94 -4.69
CA PHE A 495 -7.97 23.30 -5.04
C PHE A 495 -6.94 22.39 -4.36
N VAL A 496 -7.10 22.16 -3.06
CA VAL A 496 -6.18 21.31 -2.29
C VAL A 496 -6.26 19.84 -2.74
N ASP A 497 -7.45 19.33 -3.01
CA ASP A 497 -7.62 17.98 -3.54
C ASP A 497 -6.93 17.80 -4.89
N ILE A 498 -7.12 18.74 -5.81
CA ILE A 498 -6.43 18.78 -7.10
C ILE A 498 -4.91 18.81 -6.88
N PHE A 499 -4.45 19.73 -6.03
CA PHE A 499 -3.02 19.91 -5.74
C PHE A 499 -2.38 18.63 -5.17
N ILE A 500 -3.02 17.97 -4.20
CA ILE A 500 -2.51 16.72 -3.60
C ILE A 500 -2.38 15.62 -4.66
N HIS A 501 -3.38 15.45 -5.50
CA HIS A 501 -3.37 14.43 -6.55
C HIS A 501 -2.32 14.71 -7.62
N ILE A 502 -2.24 15.93 -8.14
CA ILE A 502 -1.23 16.28 -9.14
C ILE A 502 0.19 16.19 -8.55
N ALA A 503 0.40 16.66 -7.33
CA ALA A 503 1.70 16.54 -6.66
C ALA A 503 2.13 15.08 -6.44
N SER A 504 1.21 14.13 -6.36
CA SER A 504 1.55 12.70 -6.27
C SER A 504 2.16 12.12 -7.56
N ILE A 505 1.83 12.72 -8.70
CA ILE A 505 2.29 12.31 -10.03
C ILE A 505 3.66 12.94 -10.36
N VAL A 506 3.91 14.14 -9.85
CA VAL A 506 5.15 14.90 -10.14
C VAL A 506 6.35 14.20 -9.54
N LYS A 507 7.32 13.93 -10.40
CA LYS A 507 8.59 13.32 -10.02
C LYS A 507 9.77 14.23 -10.39
N ILE A 508 10.68 14.45 -9.46
CA ILE A 508 11.91 15.22 -9.64
C ILE A 508 13.06 14.27 -9.90
N ASN A 509 13.89 14.58 -10.90
CA ASN A 509 15.08 13.78 -11.18
C ASN A 509 16.06 13.86 -10.02
N ASN A 510 16.47 12.70 -9.53
CA ASN A 510 17.56 12.53 -8.58
C ASN A 510 18.87 12.37 -9.36
N LEU A 511 19.91 13.06 -8.94
CA LEU A 511 21.25 12.98 -9.52
C LEU A 511 22.24 12.56 -8.44
N PRO A 512 23.19 11.67 -8.75
CA PRO A 512 24.21 11.28 -7.80
C PRO A 512 25.08 12.49 -7.41
N LEU A 513 25.36 12.63 -6.12
CA LEU A 513 26.20 13.70 -5.60
C LEU A 513 27.68 13.36 -5.70
N THR A 514 28.01 12.09 -5.73
CA THR A 514 29.36 11.56 -5.88
C THR A 514 29.36 10.45 -6.88
N LEU A 515 30.44 10.32 -7.64
CA LEU A 515 30.62 9.21 -8.59
C LEU A 515 30.86 7.87 -7.90
N ASP A 516 31.43 7.88 -6.69
CA ASP A 516 31.66 6.66 -5.90
C ASP A 516 30.52 6.44 -4.90
N ALA A 517 29.45 5.83 -5.38
CA ALA A 517 28.28 5.46 -4.59
C ALA A 517 27.73 4.11 -5.05
N VAL A 518 27.13 3.36 -4.13
CA VAL A 518 26.35 2.15 -4.46
C VAL A 518 25.11 2.58 -5.21
N LYS A 519 24.89 2.00 -6.39
CA LYS A 519 23.70 2.30 -7.19
C LYS A 519 22.56 1.34 -6.83
N ILE A 520 21.43 1.88 -6.43
CA ILE A 520 20.19 1.14 -6.17
C ILE A 520 19.23 1.41 -7.32
N VAL A 521 18.75 0.35 -7.98
CA VAL A 521 17.88 0.42 -9.16
C VAL A 521 16.62 -0.42 -8.99
N ASP A 522 15.57 -0.13 -9.75
CA ASP A 522 14.45 -1.06 -9.86
C ASP A 522 14.86 -2.28 -10.71
N ALA A 523 14.60 -3.48 -10.21
CA ALA A 523 15.02 -4.71 -10.86
C ALA A 523 14.26 -5.00 -12.18
N ASN A 524 13.15 -4.31 -12.45
CA ASN A 524 12.41 -4.42 -13.72
C ASN A 524 12.94 -3.49 -14.81
N ASP A 525 13.85 -2.58 -14.45
CA ASP A 525 14.46 -1.67 -15.43
C ASP A 525 15.63 -2.32 -16.20
N ASN A 526 16.01 -1.70 -17.30
CA ASN A 526 17.25 -2.05 -17.97
C ASN A 526 18.43 -1.65 -17.10
N MET A 527 19.17 -2.64 -16.62
CA MET A 527 20.26 -2.48 -15.66
C MET A 527 21.61 -2.34 -16.36
N GLU A 528 22.53 -1.68 -15.65
CA GLU A 528 23.97 -1.66 -15.95
C GLU A 528 24.64 -2.97 -15.54
N ILE A 529 25.82 -3.25 -16.07
CA ILE A 529 26.68 -4.34 -15.58
C ILE A 529 27.46 -3.82 -14.38
N PHE A 530 27.34 -4.51 -13.25
CA PHE A 530 28.05 -4.21 -12.00
C PHE A 530 29.15 -5.24 -11.73
N ASP A 531 30.17 -4.87 -11.00
CA ASP A 531 31.13 -5.88 -10.55
C ASP A 531 30.50 -6.87 -9.57
N ASN A 532 29.71 -6.34 -8.63
CA ASN A 532 29.02 -7.16 -7.65
C ASN A 532 27.54 -6.74 -7.60
N LEU A 533 26.66 -7.63 -8.01
CA LEU A 533 25.22 -7.37 -8.10
C LEU A 533 24.47 -8.07 -7.00
N PHE A 534 23.57 -7.34 -6.34
CA PHE A 534 22.58 -7.86 -5.41
C PHE A 534 21.18 -7.70 -6.00
N ILE A 535 20.39 -8.77 -6.04
CA ILE A 535 18.98 -8.75 -6.44
C ILE A 535 18.15 -9.05 -5.19
N VAL A 536 17.30 -8.10 -4.81
CA VAL A 536 16.52 -8.11 -3.56
C VAL A 536 15.04 -8.28 -3.85
N ASN A 537 14.31 -8.92 -2.93
CA ASN A 537 12.87 -9.18 -3.02
C ASN A 537 12.49 -10.07 -4.22
N CYS A 538 13.32 -11.07 -4.53
CA CYS A 538 13.14 -11.96 -5.66
C CYS A 538 12.16 -13.11 -5.33
N THR A 539 10.89 -12.78 -5.09
CA THR A 539 9.82 -13.71 -4.72
C THR A 539 9.02 -14.17 -5.94
N ASN A 540 8.18 -15.19 -5.77
CA ASN A 540 7.28 -15.64 -6.83
C ASN A 540 6.19 -14.62 -7.21
N GLN A 541 5.96 -13.60 -6.40
CA GLN A 541 5.01 -12.53 -6.69
C GLN A 541 5.65 -11.31 -7.36
N THR A 542 6.94 -11.11 -7.12
CA THR A 542 7.65 -9.90 -7.56
C THR A 542 8.60 -10.13 -8.72
N ALA A 543 9.11 -11.35 -8.91
CA ALA A 543 10.11 -11.69 -9.92
C ALA A 543 9.68 -12.89 -10.77
N PRO A 544 9.19 -12.67 -12.00
CA PRO A 544 8.95 -11.38 -12.65
C PRO A 544 7.71 -10.67 -12.09
N GLN A 545 7.73 -9.34 -12.08
CA GLN A 545 6.53 -8.56 -11.75
C GLN A 545 5.52 -8.65 -12.90
N LEU A 546 4.43 -9.37 -12.67
CA LEU A 546 3.36 -9.50 -13.64
C LEU A 546 2.33 -8.39 -13.44
N LYS A 547 1.95 -7.73 -14.52
CA LYS A 547 0.84 -6.77 -14.55
C LYS A 547 -0.47 -7.48 -14.83
N TYR A 548 -1.54 -7.01 -14.21
CA TYR A 548 -2.90 -7.46 -14.49
C TYR A 548 -3.57 -6.54 -15.51
N ASP A 549 -4.46 -7.11 -16.29
CA ASP A 549 -5.23 -6.38 -17.30
C ASP A 549 -6.36 -5.60 -16.60
N CYS A 550 -6.10 -4.32 -16.34
CA CYS A 550 -7.01 -3.41 -15.62
C CYS A 550 -7.03 -1.99 -16.22
N GLY A 551 -6.52 -1.81 -17.43
CA GLY A 551 -6.49 -0.52 -18.13
C GLY A 551 -7.86 -0.04 -18.63
N VAL A 552 -7.90 1.17 -19.20
CA VAL A 552 -9.11 1.73 -19.85
C VAL A 552 -9.55 0.84 -21.01
N ILE A 553 -8.62 0.33 -21.81
CA ILE A 553 -8.85 -0.67 -22.85
C ILE A 553 -8.18 -1.97 -22.40
N LEU A 554 -8.95 -3.05 -22.33
CA LEU A 554 -8.48 -4.37 -21.92
C LEU A 554 -7.79 -5.11 -23.08
N ASP A 555 -6.85 -6.00 -22.80
CA ASP A 555 -6.20 -6.85 -23.81
C ASP A 555 -7.24 -7.65 -24.62
N SER A 556 -8.28 -8.16 -23.96
CA SER A 556 -9.38 -8.87 -24.60
C SER A 556 -10.24 -8.00 -25.52
N GLU A 557 -10.22 -6.69 -25.34
CA GLU A 557 -10.89 -5.70 -26.20
C GLU A 557 -9.99 -5.30 -27.37
N ILE A 558 -8.67 -5.21 -27.16
CA ILE A 558 -7.67 -4.85 -28.21
C ILE A 558 -7.81 -5.76 -29.42
N ASP A 559 -7.99 -7.06 -29.22
CA ASP A 559 -8.18 -8.02 -30.30
C ASP A 559 -9.46 -7.81 -31.13
N LYS A 560 -10.44 -7.06 -30.61
CA LYS A 560 -11.67 -6.69 -31.31
C LYS A 560 -11.57 -5.35 -32.06
N LEU A 561 -10.49 -4.59 -31.84
CA LEU A 561 -10.29 -3.28 -32.47
C LEU A 561 -9.75 -3.46 -33.89
N ASN A 562 -10.48 -2.97 -34.88
CA ASN A 562 -10.10 -3.03 -36.31
C ASN A 562 -9.51 -1.70 -36.76
N PHE A 563 -8.51 -1.21 -36.06
CA PHE A 563 -7.78 0.00 -36.46
C PHE A 563 -6.68 -0.31 -37.49
N SER A 564 -6.21 0.73 -38.20
CA SER A 564 -5.15 0.62 -39.18
C SER A 564 -3.85 0.07 -38.60
N HIS A 565 -3.62 0.35 -37.32
CA HIS A 565 -2.50 -0.16 -36.54
C HIS A 565 -3.01 -0.85 -35.27
N LYS A 566 -2.28 -1.88 -34.82
CA LYS A 566 -2.58 -2.55 -33.56
C LYS A 566 -2.20 -1.67 -32.36
N LEU A 567 -3.09 -1.53 -31.39
CA LEU A 567 -2.78 -0.85 -30.14
C LEU A 567 -1.73 -1.68 -29.36
N ALA A 568 -0.61 -1.05 -29.02
CA ALA A 568 0.51 -1.69 -28.33
C ALA A 568 1.11 -0.72 -27.27
N PRO A 569 1.81 -1.25 -26.25
CA PRO A 569 1.96 -2.67 -25.90
C PRO A 569 0.71 -3.24 -25.19
N THR A 570 0.40 -4.50 -25.38
CA THR A 570 -0.59 -5.24 -24.58
C THR A 570 0.01 -5.63 -23.23
N ILE A 571 -0.84 -5.91 -22.23
CA ILE A 571 -0.37 -6.40 -20.91
C ILE A 571 0.35 -7.75 -21.05
N ALA A 572 -0.15 -8.62 -21.94
CA ALA A 572 0.52 -9.88 -22.25
C ALA A 572 1.94 -9.67 -22.76
N HIS A 573 2.14 -8.69 -23.66
CA HIS A 573 3.46 -8.31 -24.18
C HIS A 573 4.36 -7.73 -23.07
N ILE A 574 3.85 -6.80 -22.25
CA ILE A 574 4.61 -6.24 -21.10
C ILE A 574 5.06 -7.35 -20.16
N ASN A 575 4.18 -8.31 -19.86
CA ASN A 575 4.51 -9.44 -18.98
C ASN A 575 5.58 -10.36 -19.61
N HIS A 576 5.59 -10.49 -20.94
CA HIS A 576 6.66 -11.20 -21.63
C HIS A 576 7.99 -10.47 -21.50
N LEU A 577 8.02 -9.15 -21.72
CA LEU A 577 9.22 -8.33 -21.53
C LEU A 577 9.74 -8.39 -20.08
N ASN A 578 8.87 -8.38 -19.07
CA ASN A 578 9.29 -8.49 -17.68
C ASN A 578 9.96 -9.85 -17.37
N LYS A 579 9.51 -10.93 -18.01
CA LYS A 579 10.18 -12.24 -17.92
C LYS A 579 11.56 -12.22 -18.58
N PHE A 580 11.68 -11.57 -19.71
CA PHE A 580 12.96 -11.40 -20.41
C PHE A 580 13.93 -10.54 -19.57
N ARG A 581 13.44 -9.45 -18.95
CA ARG A 581 14.25 -8.60 -18.05
C ARG A 581 14.74 -9.37 -16.82
N LEU A 582 13.91 -10.26 -16.26
CA LEU A 582 14.33 -11.16 -15.18
C LEU A 582 15.48 -12.08 -15.63
N PHE A 583 15.44 -12.60 -16.87
CA PHE A 583 16.55 -13.38 -17.43
C PHE A 583 17.80 -12.51 -17.59
N ASN A 584 17.68 -11.30 -18.14
CA ASN A 584 18.82 -10.40 -18.29
C ASN A 584 19.43 -9.99 -16.95
N SER A 585 18.62 -9.77 -15.91
CA SER A 585 19.10 -9.28 -14.61
C SER A 585 20.18 -10.16 -13.98
N VAL A 586 20.10 -11.49 -14.18
CA VAL A 586 21.10 -12.43 -13.62
C VAL A 586 22.41 -12.46 -14.39
N LEU A 587 22.51 -11.76 -15.49
CA LEU A 587 23.73 -11.66 -16.33
C LEU A 587 24.49 -10.36 -16.09
N MET A 588 23.89 -9.37 -15.37
CA MET A 588 24.43 -8.01 -15.21
C MET A 588 25.49 -7.89 -14.11
N PHE A 589 26.38 -8.86 -13.98
CA PHE A 589 27.50 -8.81 -13.03
C PHE A 589 28.81 -9.30 -13.65
N ASN A 590 29.96 -8.84 -13.11
CA ASN A 590 31.28 -9.32 -13.52
C ASN A 590 31.87 -10.33 -12.52
N ASN A 591 31.80 -10.05 -11.23
CA ASN A 591 32.50 -10.81 -10.19
C ASN A 591 31.56 -11.66 -9.31
N SER A 592 30.44 -11.10 -8.84
CA SER A 592 29.54 -11.83 -7.97
C SER A 592 28.08 -11.44 -8.10
N LEU A 593 27.20 -12.44 -7.95
CA LEU A 593 25.76 -12.28 -7.92
C LEU A 593 25.20 -12.79 -6.59
N THR A 594 24.45 -11.97 -5.88
CA THR A 594 23.72 -12.39 -4.70
C THR A 594 22.22 -12.14 -4.91
N ILE A 595 21.40 -13.16 -4.77
CA ILE A 595 19.95 -13.06 -4.90
C ILE A 595 19.31 -13.29 -3.54
N SER A 596 18.39 -12.43 -3.13
CA SER A 596 17.68 -12.58 -1.87
C SER A 596 16.16 -12.58 -2.04
N TYR A 597 15.49 -13.27 -1.10
CA TYR A 597 14.03 -13.35 -1.04
C TYR A 597 13.56 -13.59 0.39
N SER A 598 12.31 -13.22 0.70
CA SER A 598 11.78 -13.28 2.07
C SER A 598 10.50 -14.13 2.23
N SER A 599 10.00 -14.70 1.14
CA SER A 599 8.79 -15.54 1.16
C SER A 599 8.99 -16.75 0.25
N ASN A 600 8.07 -17.01 -0.66
CA ASN A 600 8.22 -18.07 -1.64
C ASN A 600 9.22 -17.68 -2.74
N ALA A 601 10.21 -18.53 -2.98
CA ALA A 601 11.22 -18.30 -4.00
C ALA A 601 10.61 -18.14 -5.41
N SER A 602 11.16 -17.21 -6.19
CA SER A 602 10.80 -17.01 -7.59
C SER A 602 11.15 -18.23 -8.48
N GLU A 603 10.61 -18.26 -9.70
CA GLU A 603 10.95 -19.29 -10.67
C GLU A 603 12.45 -19.27 -11.00
N LEU A 604 13.05 -18.09 -11.04
CA LEU A 604 14.49 -17.89 -11.24
C LEU A 604 15.32 -18.63 -10.17
N ILE A 605 15.01 -18.40 -8.90
CA ILE A 605 15.74 -19.04 -7.78
C ILE A 605 15.60 -20.56 -7.85
N LYS A 606 14.40 -21.05 -8.14
CA LYS A 606 14.13 -22.50 -8.28
C LYS A 606 14.90 -23.11 -9.47
N ASP A 607 15.00 -22.39 -10.57
CA ASP A 607 15.74 -22.84 -11.74
C ASP A 607 17.26 -22.83 -11.47
N LEU A 608 17.79 -21.77 -10.86
CA LEU A 608 19.18 -21.71 -10.42
C LEU A 608 19.56 -22.83 -9.45
N GLN A 609 18.71 -23.12 -8.47
CA GLN A 609 18.96 -24.22 -7.51
C GLN A 609 19.02 -25.60 -8.16
N LYS A 610 18.30 -25.82 -9.25
CA LYS A 610 18.36 -27.06 -10.02
C LYS A 610 19.66 -27.19 -10.81
N ARG A 611 20.26 -26.07 -11.23
CA ARG A 611 21.41 -26.03 -12.14
C ARG A 611 22.74 -25.85 -11.43
N ILE A 612 22.73 -25.20 -10.28
CA ILE A 612 23.90 -24.82 -9.50
C ILE A 612 23.73 -25.29 -8.07
N GLN A 613 24.74 -25.92 -7.49
CA GLN A 613 24.75 -26.29 -6.07
C GLN A 613 25.04 -25.05 -5.21
N THR A 614 24.05 -24.21 -4.99
CA THR A 614 24.19 -23.04 -4.10
C THR A 614 23.61 -23.33 -2.72
N LYS A 615 24.34 -22.95 -1.67
CA LYS A 615 23.84 -23.01 -0.29
C LYS A 615 22.95 -21.79 0.00
N ILE A 616 21.78 -22.03 0.58
CA ILE A 616 20.92 -20.95 1.05
C ILE A 616 21.44 -20.47 2.40
N ASN A 617 21.80 -19.19 2.48
CA ASN A 617 22.07 -18.53 3.74
C ASN A 617 20.76 -18.01 4.33
N ASN A 618 20.51 -18.21 5.62
CA ASN A 618 19.24 -17.82 6.25
C ASN A 618 19.42 -17.03 7.55
N ASN A 619 20.64 -16.60 7.87
CA ASN A 619 20.89 -15.90 9.10
C ASN A 619 21.85 -14.72 8.91
N VAL A 620 21.30 -13.50 8.87
CA VAL A 620 22.06 -12.25 8.76
C VAL A 620 22.88 -11.98 10.02
N TYR A 621 22.43 -12.44 11.16
CA TYR A 621 23.07 -12.17 12.47
C TYR A 621 24.35 -12.97 12.72
N LEU A 622 24.63 -13.98 11.89
CA LEU A 622 25.90 -14.72 11.94
C LEU A 622 27.06 -13.99 11.27
N LEU A 623 26.80 -12.87 10.58
CA LEU A 623 27.84 -12.01 10.05
C LEU A 623 28.51 -11.20 11.17
N LYS A 624 29.82 -10.95 11.05
CA LYS A 624 30.55 -10.14 12.03
C LYS A 624 29.92 -8.73 12.14
N PRO A 625 29.83 -8.16 13.38
CA PRO A 625 29.43 -6.77 13.54
C PRO A 625 30.42 -5.82 12.86
N ILE A 626 29.92 -4.88 12.07
CA ILE A 626 30.76 -3.95 11.28
C ILE A 626 30.55 -2.51 11.74
N THR A 627 29.41 -2.22 12.33
CA THR A 627 29.05 -0.90 12.86
C THR A 627 28.50 -1.02 14.27
N SER A 628 28.41 0.09 14.99
CA SER A 628 27.76 0.14 16.32
C SER A 628 26.32 -0.35 16.28
N PHE A 629 25.61 -0.08 15.18
CA PHE A 629 24.25 -0.56 14.95
C PHE A 629 24.20 -2.09 14.80
N SER A 630 25.09 -2.66 13.97
CA SER A 630 25.14 -4.12 13.78
C SER A 630 25.61 -4.85 15.05
N PHE A 631 26.44 -4.21 15.88
CA PHE A 631 26.82 -4.71 17.19
C PHE A 631 25.62 -4.72 18.16
N GLY A 632 24.83 -3.66 18.17
CA GLY A 632 23.60 -3.59 18.97
C GLY A 632 22.60 -4.69 18.65
N ASN A 633 22.36 -4.94 17.37
CA ASN A 633 21.53 -6.05 16.91
C ASN A 633 22.08 -7.42 17.31
N TYR A 634 23.38 -7.55 17.29
CA TYR A 634 24.08 -8.75 17.69
C TYR A 634 23.91 -9.06 19.19
N VAL A 635 24.02 -8.07 20.04
CA VAL A 635 23.79 -8.21 21.50
C VAL A 635 22.35 -8.60 21.82
N ALA A 636 21.40 -8.28 20.94
CA ALA A 636 19.99 -8.62 21.08
C ALA A 636 19.63 -10.06 20.63
N LEU A 637 20.61 -10.86 20.15
CA LEU A 637 20.38 -12.26 19.75
C LEU A 637 19.91 -13.13 20.92
N SER A 638 19.15 -14.17 20.58
CA SER A 638 18.82 -15.23 21.53
C SER A 638 20.08 -15.93 22.01
N GLU A 639 20.04 -16.56 23.19
CA GLU A 639 21.17 -17.28 23.75
C GLU A 639 21.73 -18.37 22.83
N LYS A 640 20.82 -19.04 22.11
CA LYS A 640 21.19 -20.08 21.12
C LYS A 640 21.95 -19.48 19.93
N ASP A 641 21.43 -18.40 19.36
CA ASP A 641 22.05 -17.72 18.22
C ASP A 641 23.39 -17.09 18.61
N LEU A 642 23.50 -16.60 19.85
CA LEU A 642 24.74 -16.07 20.39
C LEU A 642 25.83 -17.14 20.52
N ILE A 643 25.49 -18.33 21.04
CA ILE A 643 26.41 -19.48 21.15
C ILE A 643 26.86 -19.93 19.75
N GLU A 644 25.95 -20.03 18.80
CA GLU A 644 26.28 -20.39 17.41
C GLU A 644 27.22 -19.36 16.77
N TYR A 645 26.99 -18.08 17.00
CA TYR A 645 27.87 -17.02 16.52
C TYR A 645 29.25 -17.08 17.16
N GLN A 646 29.34 -17.25 18.48
CA GLN A 646 30.60 -17.37 19.22
C GLN A 646 31.43 -18.54 18.70
N SER A 647 30.78 -19.66 18.45
CA SER A 647 31.46 -20.87 17.92
C SER A 647 32.03 -20.65 16.51
N LYS A 648 31.29 -19.92 15.64
CA LYS A 648 31.73 -19.65 14.26
C LYS A 648 32.81 -18.56 14.15
N ASN A 649 32.84 -17.61 15.06
CA ASN A 649 33.73 -16.45 14.95
C ASN A 649 34.85 -16.41 15.96
N SER A 650 35.03 -17.46 16.75
CA SER A 650 36.06 -17.55 17.82
C SER A 650 36.07 -16.36 18.81
N LEU A 651 34.92 -15.73 18.99
CA LEU A 651 34.74 -14.58 19.86
C LEU A 651 34.21 -15.00 21.23
N LYS A 652 34.83 -14.55 22.29
CA LYS A 652 34.34 -14.74 23.68
C LYS A 652 33.69 -13.44 24.13
N PHE A 653 32.40 -13.37 24.10
CA PHE A 653 31.64 -12.29 24.76
C PHE A 653 31.11 -12.81 26.10
N GLN A 654 31.45 -12.10 27.18
CA GLN A 654 30.75 -12.27 28.44
C GLN A 654 29.43 -11.48 28.35
N LYS A 655 28.34 -12.17 28.56
CA LYS A 655 27.05 -11.51 28.73
C LYS A 655 27.18 -10.60 29.95
N SER A 656 27.15 -9.30 29.76
CA SER A 656 27.03 -8.39 30.91
C SER A 656 25.71 -8.73 31.61
N ASP A 657 25.82 -8.96 32.90
CA ASP A 657 24.79 -9.42 33.80
C ASP A 657 23.35 -9.13 33.40
N ASP A 658 22.55 -10.15 33.51
CA ASP A 658 21.10 -10.35 33.42
C ASP A 658 20.16 -9.23 33.94
N LYS A 659 20.64 -8.04 34.24
CA LYS A 659 19.84 -6.98 34.87
C LYS A 659 18.90 -6.26 33.92
N ILE A 660 19.12 -6.31 32.62
CA ILE A 660 18.28 -5.58 31.65
C ILE A 660 17.03 -6.39 31.23
N VAL A 661 17.04 -7.72 31.32
CA VAL A 661 15.98 -8.56 30.73
C VAL A 661 15.03 -9.19 31.77
N LYS A 662 15.35 -9.16 33.05
CA LYS A 662 14.53 -9.80 34.11
C LYS A 662 13.62 -8.88 34.93
N ASN A 663 13.41 -7.63 34.54
CA ASN A 663 12.40 -6.80 35.21
C ASN A 663 10.99 -7.24 34.79
N LYS A 664 10.51 -8.37 35.34
CA LYS A 664 9.09 -8.78 35.34
C LYS A 664 8.15 -7.72 35.96
N GLN A 665 8.69 -6.68 36.58
CA GLN A 665 7.92 -5.59 37.17
C GLN A 665 7.42 -4.53 36.17
N PHE A 666 7.87 -4.55 34.92
CA PHE A 666 7.50 -3.53 33.91
C PHE A 666 6.02 -3.57 33.51
N TYR A 667 5.33 -4.69 33.72
CA TYR A 667 3.94 -4.89 33.26
C TYR A 667 2.93 -4.87 34.42
N GLN A 668 3.33 -4.39 35.57
CA GLN A 668 2.41 -4.16 36.70
C GLN A 668 2.52 -2.70 37.14
N LEU A 669 1.39 -2.00 37.12
CA LEU A 669 1.30 -0.63 37.58
C LEU A 669 1.56 -0.56 39.09
N ASN A 670 2.33 0.44 39.51
CA ASN A 670 2.52 0.73 40.91
C ASN A 670 1.24 1.30 41.57
N LYS A 671 1.19 1.34 42.90
CA LYS A 671 -0.02 1.79 43.64
C LYS A 671 -0.43 3.24 43.33
N GLU A 672 0.51 4.11 42.98
CA GLU A 672 0.25 5.51 42.64
C GLU A 672 -0.41 5.61 41.25
N ASN A 673 0.17 4.94 40.28
CA ASN A 673 -0.38 4.89 38.90
C ASN A 673 -1.73 4.17 38.86
N LEU A 674 -1.94 3.14 39.70
CA LEU A 674 -3.25 2.50 39.83
C LEU A 674 -4.35 3.47 40.27
N LYS A 675 -4.08 4.37 41.20
CA LYS A 675 -5.05 5.40 41.65
C LYS A 675 -5.37 6.39 40.53
N ILE A 676 -4.39 6.70 39.69
CA ILE A 676 -4.56 7.65 38.60
C ILE A 676 -5.35 7.01 37.44
N PHE A 677 -4.97 5.81 37.04
CA PHE A 677 -5.50 5.19 35.82
C PHE A 677 -6.70 4.26 36.03
N TYR A 678 -6.82 3.65 37.22
CA TYR A 678 -7.85 2.62 37.48
C TYR A 678 -8.82 3.00 38.63
N ASN A 679 -9.15 4.27 38.76
CA ASN A 679 -10.23 4.66 39.64
C ASN A 679 -11.61 4.28 39.01
N LEU A 680 -11.77 2.99 38.70
CA LEU A 680 -12.94 2.45 38.00
C LEU A 680 -13.94 1.90 39.00
N ASN A 681 -15.04 2.64 39.22
CA ASN A 681 -16.22 2.14 39.93
C ASN A 681 -17.13 1.31 39.03
N THR A 682 -17.04 1.54 37.71
CA THR A 682 -17.85 0.86 36.70
C THR A 682 -17.00 0.41 35.52
N VAL A 683 -17.27 -0.76 34.93
CA VAL A 683 -16.62 -1.30 33.72
C VAL A 683 -17.68 -1.64 32.68
N SER A 684 -17.28 -1.63 31.40
CA SER A 684 -18.15 -2.10 30.31
C SER A 684 -17.80 -3.54 29.90
N ALA A 685 -18.74 -4.24 29.30
CA ALA A 685 -18.51 -5.56 28.73
C ALA A 685 -17.38 -5.54 27.67
N SER A 686 -17.34 -4.50 26.84
CA SER A 686 -16.30 -4.32 25.82
C SER A 686 -14.90 -4.11 26.41
N LEU A 687 -14.78 -3.42 27.55
CA LEU A 687 -13.49 -3.29 28.25
C LEU A 687 -13.01 -4.65 28.74
N LEU A 688 -13.90 -5.46 29.32
CA LEU A 688 -13.55 -6.81 29.79
C LEU A 688 -13.13 -7.74 28.65
N GLU A 689 -13.85 -7.73 27.55
CA GLU A 689 -13.51 -8.50 26.34
C GLU A 689 -12.15 -8.06 25.75
N SER A 690 -11.92 -6.75 25.68
CA SER A 690 -10.65 -6.18 25.25
C SER A 690 -9.49 -6.59 26.17
N TYR A 691 -9.73 -6.62 27.49
CA TYR A 691 -8.74 -7.08 28.48
C TYR A 691 -8.35 -8.55 28.26
N PHE A 692 -9.32 -9.42 28.02
CA PHE A 692 -9.05 -10.82 27.74
C PHE A 692 -8.35 -11.03 26.39
N LYS A 693 -8.63 -10.21 25.39
CA LYS A 693 -7.88 -10.24 24.13
C LYS A 693 -6.41 -9.93 24.36
N CYS A 694 -6.10 -8.87 25.06
CA CYS A 694 -4.75 -8.50 25.48
C CYS A 694 -4.80 -7.39 26.56
N PRO A 695 -4.32 -7.64 27.81
CA PRO A 695 -4.30 -6.62 28.86
C PRO A 695 -3.59 -5.32 28.47
N PHE A 696 -2.46 -5.40 27.77
CA PHE A 696 -1.71 -4.23 27.30
C PHE A 696 -2.48 -3.43 26.24
N PHE A 697 -3.05 -4.10 25.26
CA PHE A 697 -3.93 -3.47 24.27
C PHE A 697 -5.10 -2.75 24.94
N SER A 698 -5.79 -3.42 25.88
CA SER A 698 -6.90 -2.83 26.63
C SER A 698 -6.46 -1.62 27.46
N PHE A 699 -5.28 -1.66 28.07
CA PHE A 699 -4.73 -0.53 28.81
C PHE A 699 -4.49 0.69 27.91
N LEU A 700 -3.83 0.50 26.75
CA LEU A 700 -3.57 1.59 25.82
C LEU A 700 -4.86 2.19 25.25
N THR A 701 -5.78 1.33 24.79
CA THR A 701 -7.01 1.77 24.11
C THR A 701 -8.05 2.35 25.05
N ASN A 702 -8.35 1.63 26.15
CA ASN A 702 -9.50 1.95 27.00
C ASN A 702 -9.14 2.84 28.19
N ILE A 703 -7.92 2.74 28.69
CA ILE A 703 -7.50 3.48 29.89
C ILE A 703 -6.72 4.73 29.50
N LEU A 704 -5.65 4.58 28.71
CA LEU A 704 -4.87 5.72 28.23
C LEU A 704 -5.54 6.45 27.07
N LYS A 705 -6.52 5.81 26.42
CA LYS A 705 -7.25 6.34 25.25
C LYS A 705 -6.31 6.80 24.13
N ILE A 706 -5.22 6.08 23.94
CA ILE A 706 -4.30 6.28 22.82
C ILE A 706 -4.98 5.62 21.63
N ASN A 707 -5.62 6.41 20.79
CA ASN A 707 -6.24 5.91 19.57
C ASN A 707 -5.29 6.18 18.39
N PRO A 708 -5.21 5.25 17.41
CA PRO A 708 -4.53 5.53 16.17
C PRO A 708 -5.21 6.70 15.44
N GLU A 709 -4.46 7.45 14.68
CA GLU A 709 -5.02 8.48 13.81
C GLU A 709 -5.93 7.82 12.77
N LEU A 710 -7.12 8.36 12.62
CA LEU A 710 -8.11 7.89 11.66
C LEU A 710 -8.03 8.75 10.41
N ASN A 711 -7.93 8.12 9.24
CA ASN A 711 -8.01 8.80 7.97
C ASN A 711 -9.43 9.34 7.73
N ASN A 712 -9.57 10.32 6.82
CA ASN A 712 -10.86 10.87 6.38
C ASN A 712 -11.58 9.90 5.41
N GLU A 713 -11.64 8.63 5.78
CA GLU A 713 -12.28 7.56 5.03
C GLU A 713 -13.36 6.90 5.87
N LEU A 714 -14.39 6.37 5.21
CA LEU A 714 -15.40 5.55 5.86
C LEU A 714 -14.80 4.20 6.25
N LEU A 715 -14.53 4.03 7.54
CA LEU A 715 -14.02 2.79 8.09
C LEU A 715 -15.15 1.84 8.49
N SER A 716 -14.85 0.56 8.63
CA SER A 716 -15.86 -0.47 8.96
C SER A 716 -16.62 -0.18 10.25
N PHE A 717 -16.00 0.48 11.24
CA PHE A 717 -16.68 0.85 12.47
C PHE A 717 -17.64 2.04 12.28
N ASP A 718 -17.33 2.99 11.35
CA ASP A 718 -18.23 4.09 11.01
C ASP A 718 -19.49 3.54 10.34
N ILE A 719 -19.31 2.63 9.39
CA ILE A 719 -20.43 1.93 8.73
C ILE A 719 -21.31 1.24 9.78
N GLY A 720 -20.69 0.55 10.73
CA GLY A 720 -21.41 -0.05 11.87
C GLY A 720 -22.23 0.98 12.64
N ASN A 721 -21.62 2.09 13.04
CA ASN A 721 -22.28 3.16 13.79
C ASN A 721 -23.44 3.81 13.02
N ILE A 722 -23.25 4.04 11.72
CA ILE A 722 -24.30 4.55 10.83
C ILE A 722 -25.50 3.61 10.80
N LEU A 723 -25.26 2.31 10.59
CA LEU A 723 -26.33 1.30 10.51
C LEU A 723 -27.06 1.15 11.85
N HIS A 724 -26.37 1.12 12.99
CA HIS A 724 -26.99 1.12 14.32
C HIS A 724 -27.90 2.33 14.52
N LYS A 725 -27.44 3.54 14.16
CA LYS A 725 -28.22 4.77 14.29
C LYS A 725 -29.46 4.78 13.39
N ILE A 726 -29.35 4.27 12.17
CA ILE A 726 -30.46 4.15 11.22
C ILE A 726 -31.51 3.17 11.78
N ILE A 727 -31.07 2.00 12.24
CA ILE A 727 -31.97 0.99 12.84
C ILE A 727 -32.70 1.58 14.04
N TYR A 728 -31.97 2.24 14.95
CA TYR A 728 -32.57 2.89 16.12
C TYR A 728 -33.63 3.91 15.74
N LYS A 729 -33.32 4.81 14.79
CA LYS A 729 -34.27 5.83 14.32
C LYS A 729 -35.50 5.21 13.66
N TYR A 730 -35.30 4.18 12.83
CA TYR A 730 -36.37 3.47 12.15
C TYR A 730 -37.42 2.89 13.15
N TYR A 731 -36.93 2.27 14.24
CA TYR A 731 -37.82 1.77 15.26
C TYR A 731 -38.42 2.88 16.14
N LYS A 732 -37.69 3.97 16.40
CA LYS A 732 -38.18 5.10 17.18
C LYS A 732 -39.37 5.81 16.54
N ILE A 733 -39.46 5.84 15.22
CA ILE A 733 -40.61 6.37 14.48
C ILE A 733 -41.67 5.29 14.21
N ASN A 734 -41.66 4.18 14.93
CA ASN A 734 -42.58 3.06 14.79
C ASN A 734 -42.69 2.50 13.37
N LYS A 735 -41.59 2.53 12.60
CA LYS A 735 -41.52 2.08 11.22
C LYS A 735 -42.40 2.88 10.25
N GLN A 736 -42.84 4.07 10.62
CA GLN A 736 -43.64 4.96 9.77
C GLN A 736 -42.72 5.69 8.78
N VAL A 737 -42.41 5.04 7.70
CA VAL A 737 -41.57 5.56 6.61
C VAL A 737 -42.28 5.32 5.30
N GLU A 738 -42.57 6.36 4.53
CA GLU A 738 -43.22 6.28 3.23
C GLU A 738 -42.28 5.64 2.20
N ASP A 739 -41.01 6.08 2.18
CA ASP A 739 -39.95 5.55 1.31
C ASP A 739 -38.69 5.23 2.12
N VAL A 740 -38.37 3.93 2.17
CA VAL A 740 -37.20 3.42 2.91
C VAL A 740 -35.90 3.90 2.28
N TYR A 741 -35.84 4.07 0.97
CA TYR A 741 -34.64 4.56 0.29
C TYR A 741 -34.32 5.99 0.70
N SER A 742 -35.28 6.89 0.57
CA SER A 742 -35.11 8.30 0.95
C SER A 742 -34.79 8.47 2.44
N PHE A 743 -35.41 7.68 3.29
CA PHE A 743 -35.09 7.66 4.72
C PHE A 743 -33.65 7.23 4.99
N CYS A 744 -33.20 6.11 4.44
CA CYS A 744 -31.84 5.61 4.65
C CYS A 744 -30.81 6.59 4.09
N LYS A 745 -31.03 7.10 2.90
CA LYS A 745 -30.18 8.09 2.28
C LYS A 745 -30.05 9.35 3.13
N HIS A 746 -31.15 9.92 3.57
CA HIS A 746 -31.17 11.08 4.44
C HIS A 746 -30.40 10.85 5.75
N GLU A 747 -30.57 9.70 6.39
CA GLU A 747 -29.92 9.40 7.65
C GLU A 747 -28.41 9.14 7.51
N VAL A 748 -27.98 8.52 6.41
CA VAL A 748 -26.54 8.36 6.08
C VAL A 748 -25.92 9.73 5.92
N PHE A 749 -26.49 10.58 5.07
CA PHE A 749 -25.96 11.91 4.81
C PHE A 749 -25.95 12.78 6.07
N ASN A 750 -27.03 12.75 6.87
CA ASN A 750 -27.08 13.45 8.15
C ASN A 750 -26.01 12.97 9.16
N TYR A 751 -25.64 11.68 9.12
CA TYR A 751 -24.52 11.19 9.95
C TYR A 751 -23.20 11.77 9.47
N LEU A 752 -22.94 11.75 8.15
CA LEU A 752 -21.71 12.27 7.54
C LEU A 752 -21.55 13.78 7.79
N GLU A 753 -22.64 14.54 7.69
CA GLU A 753 -22.63 15.99 7.95
C GLU A 753 -22.26 16.35 9.39
N ASN A 754 -22.64 15.51 10.34
CA ASN A 754 -22.40 15.75 11.77
C ASN A 754 -21.05 15.21 12.26
N ASP A 755 -20.29 14.51 11.42
CA ASP A 755 -18.95 14.05 11.73
C ASP A 755 -17.92 14.81 10.88
N GLU A 756 -17.12 15.66 11.52
CA GLU A 756 -16.14 16.54 10.84
C GLU A 756 -15.14 15.76 9.98
N ARG A 757 -14.79 14.54 10.39
CA ARG A 757 -13.87 13.65 9.67
C ARG A 757 -14.50 13.09 8.39
N LEU A 758 -15.81 12.85 8.41
CA LEU A 758 -16.55 12.19 7.34
C LEU A 758 -17.20 13.16 6.34
N LYS A 759 -17.21 14.46 6.61
CA LYS A 759 -17.77 15.48 5.67
C LYS A 759 -17.18 15.41 4.27
N LEU A 760 -15.91 15.02 4.13
CA LEU A 760 -15.22 14.91 2.83
C LEU A 760 -15.53 13.61 2.08
N THR A 761 -16.29 12.70 2.66
CA THR A 761 -16.59 11.39 2.04
C THR A 761 -17.92 11.36 1.29
N TYR A 762 -18.62 12.47 1.16
CA TYR A 762 -19.94 12.59 0.54
C TYR A 762 -20.05 11.94 -0.85
N ASP A 763 -19.08 12.17 -1.69
CA ASP A 763 -19.05 11.71 -3.08
C ASP A 763 -18.40 10.34 -3.23
N SER A 764 -18.06 9.69 -2.12
CA SER A 764 -17.45 8.37 -2.14
C SER A 764 -18.46 7.31 -2.60
N PRO A 765 -18.11 6.43 -3.55
CA PRO A 765 -18.95 5.28 -3.93
C PRO A 765 -19.37 4.40 -2.74
N THR A 766 -18.54 4.38 -1.69
CA THR A 766 -18.81 3.65 -0.45
C THR A 766 -20.08 4.13 0.24
N VAL A 767 -20.43 5.40 0.13
CA VAL A 767 -21.64 5.98 0.73
C VAL A 767 -22.90 5.33 0.15
N GLN A 768 -22.96 5.13 -1.16
CA GLN A 768 -24.09 4.45 -1.80
C GLN A 768 -24.20 2.99 -1.33
N ILE A 769 -23.07 2.31 -1.18
CA ILE A 769 -23.04 0.94 -0.62
C ILE A 769 -23.64 0.90 0.78
N VAL A 770 -23.32 1.88 1.62
CA VAL A 770 -23.88 1.98 2.99
C VAL A 770 -25.40 2.22 2.95
N VAL A 771 -25.88 3.06 2.04
CA VAL A 771 -27.33 3.27 1.85
C VAL A 771 -28.02 1.96 1.46
N ASP A 772 -27.48 1.25 0.48
CA ASP A 772 -28.04 -0.02 0.02
C ASP A 772 -28.03 -1.11 1.12
N GLU A 773 -26.99 -1.10 1.95
CA GLU A 773 -26.93 -1.98 3.13
C GLU A 773 -27.97 -1.62 4.19
N ALA A 774 -28.16 -0.34 4.46
CA ALA A 774 -29.20 0.14 5.39
C ALA A 774 -30.60 -0.31 4.94
N ILE A 775 -30.88 -0.24 3.65
CA ILE A 775 -32.16 -0.71 3.09
C ILE A 775 -32.31 -2.22 3.29
N ARG A 776 -31.28 -2.98 2.98
CA ARG A 776 -31.29 -4.44 3.11
C ARG A 776 -31.52 -4.89 4.54
N ILE A 777 -30.83 -4.26 5.53
CA ILE A 777 -31.00 -4.62 6.94
C ILE A 777 -32.39 -4.28 7.45
N ILE A 778 -32.98 -3.14 7.06
CA ILE A 778 -34.35 -2.76 7.43
C ILE A 778 -35.35 -3.80 6.89
N ASN A 779 -35.20 -4.23 5.64
CA ASN A 779 -36.05 -5.27 5.05
C ASN A 779 -35.90 -6.61 5.78
N GLY A 780 -34.65 -6.99 6.13
CA GLY A 780 -34.38 -8.19 6.91
C GLY A 780 -34.99 -8.16 8.31
N LEU A 781 -34.89 -7.02 9.00
CA LEU A 781 -35.52 -6.81 10.31
C LEU A 781 -37.04 -6.88 10.25
N ASN A 782 -37.66 -6.27 9.23
CA ASN A 782 -39.09 -6.35 9.01
C ASN A 782 -39.56 -7.80 8.76
N TYR A 783 -38.76 -8.58 8.04
CA TYR A 783 -39.02 -10.00 7.80
C TYR A 783 -38.95 -10.81 9.12
N ILE A 784 -37.92 -10.57 9.95
CA ILE A 784 -37.80 -11.22 11.26
C ILE A 784 -38.99 -10.85 12.15
N ASP A 785 -39.34 -9.60 12.26
CA ASP A 785 -40.39 -9.09 13.13
C ASP A 785 -41.79 -9.63 12.72
N LYS A 786 -42.06 -9.70 11.41
CA LYS A 786 -43.31 -10.27 10.88
C LYS A 786 -43.48 -11.73 11.23
N ASN A 787 -42.39 -12.50 11.19
CA ASN A 787 -42.46 -13.97 11.34
C ASN A 787 -42.15 -14.45 12.78
N SER A 788 -41.77 -13.56 13.72
CA SER A 788 -41.48 -13.87 15.11
C SER A 788 -42.65 -13.50 16.05
N SER A 789 -42.84 -14.25 17.14
CA SER A 789 -43.75 -13.87 18.23
C SER A 789 -43.12 -12.86 19.18
N PHE A 790 -41.81 -12.68 19.10
CA PHE A 790 -41.10 -11.67 19.87
C PHE A 790 -41.36 -10.28 19.27
N VAL A 791 -41.87 -9.36 20.10
CA VAL A 791 -42.11 -7.97 19.70
C VAL A 791 -40.97 -7.10 20.21
N PRO A 792 -40.37 -6.26 19.38
CA PRO A 792 -39.35 -5.29 19.80
C PRO A 792 -39.90 -4.38 20.89
N SER A 793 -39.22 -4.30 22.04
CA SER A 793 -39.71 -3.57 23.21
C SER A 793 -38.78 -2.46 23.70
N ASN A 794 -37.46 -2.64 23.57
CA ASN A 794 -36.49 -1.62 23.95
C ASN A 794 -35.36 -1.56 22.94
N PHE A 795 -34.88 -0.34 22.64
CA PHE A 795 -33.78 -0.07 21.71
C PHE A 795 -32.76 0.81 22.41
N GLU A 796 -31.46 0.57 22.14
CA GLU A 796 -30.36 1.29 22.76
C GLU A 796 -30.55 1.41 24.30
N PHE A 797 -30.94 0.30 24.92
CA PHE A 797 -31.26 0.27 26.34
C PHE A 797 -29.99 0.37 27.18
N ALA A 798 -29.76 1.56 27.74
CA ALA A 798 -28.63 1.81 28.62
C ALA A 798 -28.92 1.34 30.05
N PHE A 799 -27.96 0.64 30.65
CA PHE A 799 -27.95 0.30 32.06
C PHE A 799 -26.64 0.70 32.73
N GLY A 800 -26.71 1.22 33.96
CA GLY A 800 -25.59 1.74 34.72
C GLY A 800 -26.06 2.54 35.91
N GLY A 801 -25.15 3.06 36.71
CA GLY A 801 -25.56 3.75 37.98
C GLY A 801 -26.38 2.85 38.89
N GLU A 802 -27.61 3.25 39.21
CA GLU A 802 -28.56 2.48 40.07
C GLU A 802 -29.04 1.19 39.37
N THR A 803 -29.05 1.16 38.04
CA THR A 803 -29.46 0.00 37.24
C THR A 803 -28.30 -0.88 36.82
N ALA A 804 -27.10 -0.66 37.33
CA ALA A 804 -25.92 -1.42 36.98
C ALA A 804 -25.97 -2.87 37.44
N LEU A 805 -25.39 -3.77 36.67
CA LEU A 805 -25.20 -5.15 37.07
C LEU A 805 -24.03 -5.24 38.06
N ASN A 806 -24.31 -5.52 39.32
CA ASN A 806 -23.30 -5.61 40.37
C ASN A 806 -22.56 -6.96 40.33
N LEU A 807 -21.24 -6.88 40.24
CA LEU A 807 -20.32 -8.01 40.31
C LEU A 807 -19.45 -7.94 41.58
N GLY A 808 -20.04 -7.77 42.74
CA GLY A 808 -19.35 -7.52 44.02
C GLY A 808 -18.91 -6.06 44.14
N ASN A 809 -17.60 -5.78 44.15
CA ASN A 809 -17.09 -4.40 44.38
C ASN A 809 -17.02 -3.51 43.10
N ILE A 810 -17.56 -3.94 41.99
CA ILE A 810 -17.64 -3.18 40.72
C ILE A 810 -18.99 -3.44 40.05
N SER A 811 -19.47 -2.40 39.40
CA SER A 811 -20.70 -2.42 38.61
C SER A 811 -20.41 -2.48 37.13
N ILE A 812 -21.15 -3.31 36.37
CA ILE A 812 -21.09 -3.31 34.89
C ILE A 812 -22.15 -2.34 34.39
N LYS A 813 -21.71 -1.47 33.45
CA LYS A 813 -22.56 -0.61 32.63
C LYS A 813 -22.52 -1.09 31.18
N GLY A 814 -23.60 -0.85 30.47
CA GLY A 814 -23.70 -1.20 29.06
C GLY A 814 -24.88 -0.60 28.36
N GLN A 815 -24.97 -0.81 27.08
CA GLN A 815 -26.05 -0.43 26.20
C GLN A 815 -26.40 -1.64 25.34
N ILE A 816 -27.67 -2.03 25.36
CA ILE A 816 -28.21 -3.17 24.64
C ILE A 816 -28.94 -2.65 23.43
N ASP A 817 -28.48 -3.02 22.23
CA ASP A 817 -29.00 -2.47 20.98
C ASP A 817 -30.51 -2.72 20.84
N ARG A 818 -30.94 -3.95 21.13
CA ARG A 818 -32.35 -4.34 21.03
C ARG A 818 -32.75 -5.42 22.02
N VAL A 819 -33.88 -5.24 22.66
CA VAL A 819 -34.52 -6.23 23.49
C VAL A 819 -35.95 -6.47 22.98
N ASP A 820 -36.29 -7.73 22.74
CA ASP A 820 -37.62 -8.15 22.29
C ASP A 820 -38.33 -8.95 23.41
N SER A 821 -39.65 -8.84 23.50
CA SER A 821 -40.44 -9.52 24.50
C SER A 821 -41.54 -10.38 23.90
N CYS A 822 -41.77 -11.52 24.53
CA CYS A 822 -42.90 -12.41 24.25
C CYS A 822 -43.42 -12.98 25.56
N GLY A 823 -44.49 -12.40 26.09
CA GLY A 823 -45.01 -12.73 27.43
C GLY A 823 -43.96 -12.50 28.53
N ASN A 824 -43.59 -13.56 29.24
CA ASN A 824 -42.53 -13.53 30.27
C ASN A 824 -41.13 -13.85 29.74
N MET A 825 -40.97 -13.99 28.45
CA MET A 825 -39.67 -14.27 27.78
C MET A 825 -39.09 -13.01 27.17
N LEU A 826 -37.76 -12.90 27.23
CA LEU A 826 -36.95 -11.87 26.58
C LEU A 826 -35.97 -12.50 25.58
N ARG A 827 -35.73 -11.76 24.52
CA ARG A 827 -34.69 -12.03 23.55
C ARG A 827 -33.79 -10.80 23.39
N ILE A 828 -32.49 -10.99 23.49
CA ILE A 828 -31.51 -9.93 23.31
C ILE A 828 -30.90 -10.04 21.92
N VAL A 829 -30.80 -8.93 21.23
CA VAL A 829 -30.15 -8.84 19.92
C VAL A 829 -29.15 -7.70 19.92
N ASP A 830 -27.89 -8.01 19.60
CA ASP A 830 -26.79 -7.08 19.52
C ASP A 830 -26.31 -7.05 18.06
N TYR A 831 -26.20 -5.86 17.47
CA TYR A 831 -25.84 -5.68 16.07
C TYR A 831 -24.33 -5.72 15.90
N LYS A 832 -23.83 -6.38 14.85
CA LYS A 832 -22.40 -6.49 14.58
C LYS A 832 -22.07 -6.19 13.14
N SER A 833 -21.20 -5.21 12.90
CA SER A 833 -20.69 -4.88 11.55
C SER A 833 -19.69 -5.89 11.00
N GLY A 834 -19.06 -6.69 11.87
CA GLY A 834 -18.10 -7.73 11.49
C GLY A 834 -18.70 -9.14 11.51
N ARG A 835 -17.81 -10.15 11.52
CA ARG A 835 -18.18 -11.56 11.61
C ARG A 835 -18.95 -11.84 12.89
N ALA A 836 -20.26 -11.96 12.78
CA ALA A 836 -21.17 -12.18 13.89
C ALA A 836 -21.33 -13.69 14.15
N GLU A 837 -20.40 -14.30 14.86
CA GLU A 837 -20.53 -15.69 15.30
C GLU A 837 -20.48 -15.79 16.83
N ALA A 838 -21.47 -16.45 17.40
CA ALA A 838 -21.42 -16.87 18.79
C ALA A 838 -20.67 -18.20 18.87
N ASN A 839 -19.57 -18.25 19.63
CA ASN A 839 -18.69 -19.40 19.73
C ASN A 839 -18.35 -19.68 21.22
N LEU A 840 -18.49 -20.92 21.65
CA LEU A 840 -18.14 -21.34 23.01
C LEU A 840 -16.65 -21.11 23.32
N LYS A 841 -15.76 -21.31 22.36
CA LYS A 841 -14.32 -21.10 22.52
C LYS A 841 -14.00 -19.65 22.85
N GLU A 842 -14.59 -18.68 22.13
CA GLU A 842 -14.40 -17.26 22.41
C GLU A 842 -15.00 -16.84 23.76
N LEU A 843 -16.17 -17.40 24.13
CA LEU A 843 -16.77 -17.21 25.44
C LEU A 843 -15.86 -17.74 26.56
N TYR A 844 -15.33 -18.94 26.39
CA TYR A 844 -14.44 -19.59 27.36
C TYR A 844 -13.19 -18.77 27.65
N TYR A 845 -12.57 -18.19 26.63
CA TYR A 845 -11.40 -17.33 26.79
C TYR A 845 -11.74 -15.87 27.16
N GLY A 846 -13.02 -15.55 27.38
CA GLY A 846 -13.46 -14.20 27.79
C GLY A 846 -13.50 -13.17 26.67
N ASN A 847 -13.30 -13.55 25.41
CA ASN A 847 -13.29 -12.65 24.27
C ASN A 847 -14.69 -12.17 23.86
N LYS A 848 -15.75 -12.91 24.24
CA LYS A 848 -17.18 -12.59 23.95
C LYS A 848 -18.06 -12.87 25.15
N LEU A 849 -18.13 -11.94 26.09
CA LEU A 849 -18.92 -12.00 27.33
C LEU A 849 -20.24 -11.23 27.20
N GLN A 850 -20.33 -10.31 26.25
CA GLN A 850 -21.40 -9.31 26.11
C GLN A 850 -22.80 -9.93 26.16
N LEU A 851 -23.07 -10.97 25.38
CA LEU A 851 -24.40 -11.59 25.28
C LEU A 851 -24.93 -12.10 26.63
N PHE A 852 -24.10 -12.76 27.41
CA PHE A 852 -24.51 -13.32 28.71
C PHE A 852 -24.52 -12.28 29.82
N LEU A 853 -23.64 -11.28 29.80
CA LEU A 853 -23.67 -10.17 30.74
C LEU A 853 -24.94 -9.31 30.55
N TYR A 854 -25.34 -9.10 29.28
CA TYR A 854 -26.58 -8.40 28.98
C TYR A 854 -27.82 -9.21 29.38
N ALA A 855 -27.77 -10.55 29.20
CA ALA A 855 -28.84 -11.43 29.70
C ALA A 855 -29.02 -11.32 31.21
N LEU A 856 -27.92 -11.37 31.97
CA LEU A 856 -27.96 -11.19 33.44
C LEU A 856 -28.50 -9.80 33.82
N ALA A 857 -28.08 -8.74 33.14
CA ALA A 857 -28.56 -7.40 33.42
C ALA A 857 -30.08 -7.28 33.21
N MET A 858 -30.59 -7.79 32.08
CA MET A 858 -31.98 -7.71 31.72
C MET A 858 -32.88 -8.57 32.63
N GLU A 859 -32.44 -9.78 33.04
CA GLU A 859 -33.20 -10.60 33.99
C GLU A 859 -33.32 -9.90 35.35
N ASN A 860 -32.24 -9.27 35.83
CA ASN A 860 -32.26 -8.52 37.09
C ASN A 860 -33.17 -7.28 37.02
N LEU A 861 -33.16 -6.57 35.88
CA LEU A 861 -33.90 -5.29 35.75
C LEU A 861 -35.38 -5.49 35.39
N LYS A 862 -35.69 -6.49 34.59
CA LYS A 862 -37.09 -6.69 34.11
C LYS A 862 -37.82 -7.80 34.82
N HIS A 863 -37.16 -8.62 35.65
CA HIS A 863 -37.70 -9.80 36.30
C HIS A 863 -38.41 -10.78 35.33
N LYS A 864 -37.86 -10.86 34.08
CA LYS A 864 -38.31 -11.76 33.04
C LYS A 864 -37.16 -12.64 32.61
N LYS A 865 -37.48 -13.85 32.11
CA LYS A 865 -36.49 -14.83 31.71
C LYS A 865 -35.94 -14.53 30.30
N VAL A 866 -34.62 -14.41 30.15
CA VAL A 866 -33.95 -14.33 28.85
C VAL A 866 -33.78 -15.74 28.28
N VAL A 867 -34.43 -16.01 27.14
CA VAL A 867 -34.46 -17.34 26.51
C VAL A 867 -33.53 -17.41 25.28
N GLY A 868 -32.97 -16.28 24.86
CA GLY A 868 -32.02 -16.25 23.76
C GLY A 868 -31.24 -14.93 23.71
N SER A 869 -29.98 -15.04 23.40
CA SER A 869 -29.06 -13.90 23.21
C SER A 869 -28.30 -14.08 21.89
N PHE A 870 -28.42 -13.11 21.02
CA PHE A 870 -28.02 -13.23 19.61
C PHE A 870 -27.20 -12.03 19.13
N TYR A 871 -26.30 -12.31 18.23
CA TYR A 871 -25.73 -11.32 17.30
C TYR A 871 -26.53 -11.29 16.01
N LEU A 872 -26.78 -10.10 15.48
CA LEU A 872 -27.31 -9.90 14.15
C LEU A 872 -26.25 -9.22 13.29
N PRO A 873 -25.74 -9.87 12.21
CA PRO A 873 -24.81 -9.23 11.30
C PRO A 873 -25.55 -8.13 10.52
N VAL A 874 -25.04 -6.90 10.60
CA VAL A 874 -25.59 -5.74 9.87
C VAL A 874 -24.87 -5.51 8.55
N HIS A 875 -23.69 -6.06 8.37
CA HIS A 875 -22.93 -6.07 7.13
C HIS A 875 -22.82 -7.51 6.60
N ASN A 876 -23.42 -7.80 5.47
CA ASN A 876 -23.40 -9.12 4.88
C ASN A 876 -22.96 -9.08 3.41
N ALA A 877 -22.17 -10.10 3.02
CA ALA A 877 -21.84 -10.35 1.62
C ALA A 877 -23.13 -10.57 0.78
N TYR A 878 -23.09 -10.21 -0.49
CA TYR A 878 -24.18 -10.42 -1.42
C TYR A 878 -24.66 -11.88 -1.42
N VAL A 879 -25.91 -12.11 -1.07
CA VAL A 879 -26.56 -13.45 -1.10
C VAL A 879 -27.80 -13.37 -1.98
N LYS A 880 -28.01 -14.42 -2.79
CA LYS A 880 -29.13 -14.47 -3.77
C LYS A 880 -30.51 -14.48 -3.15
N GLU A 881 -30.66 -14.86 -1.86
CA GLU A 881 -31.95 -14.96 -1.15
C GLU A 881 -31.92 -14.18 0.16
N LEU A 882 -32.91 -13.30 0.39
CA LEU A 882 -33.00 -12.40 1.56
C LEU A 882 -33.06 -13.16 2.91
N GLY A 883 -33.71 -14.31 2.97
CA GLY A 883 -33.96 -15.04 4.21
C GLY A 883 -32.73 -15.56 4.94
N ASN A 884 -31.67 -15.93 4.20
CA ASN A 884 -30.45 -16.51 4.77
C ASN A 884 -29.41 -15.48 5.24
N SER A 885 -29.55 -14.21 4.85
CA SER A 885 -28.53 -13.17 5.10
C SER A 885 -28.60 -12.58 6.52
N TYR A 886 -29.77 -12.46 7.10
CA TYR A 886 -30.03 -11.77 8.36
C TYR A 886 -30.53 -12.70 9.46
N SER A 887 -30.00 -13.91 9.57
CA SER A 887 -30.35 -14.84 10.64
C SER A 887 -29.67 -14.44 11.96
N LEU A 888 -30.41 -14.62 13.07
CA LEU A 888 -29.92 -14.43 14.42
C LEU A 888 -28.91 -15.53 14.80
N LYS A 889 -27.70 -15.15 15.16
CA LYS A 889 -26.60 -16.08 15.47
C LYS A 889 -26.24 -15.97 16.94
N GLY A 890 -26.62 -16.95 17.74
CA GLY A 890 -26.41 -16.86 19.18
C GLY A 890 -26.74 -18.16 19.93
N PHE A 891 -26.91 -18.00 21.23
CA PHE A 891 -27.26 -19.07 22.16
C PHE A 891 -28.71 -18.92 22.60
N TYR A 892 -29.43 -20.01 22.69
CA TYR A 892 -30.82 -19.99 23.09
C TYR A 892 -31.23 -21.29 23.78
N ILE A 893 -32.28 -21.21 24.54
CA ILE A 893 -32.90 -22.36 25.22
C ILE A 893 -33.69 -23.15 24.17
N ASN A 894 -33.32 -24.43 24.01
CA ASN A 894 -33.83 -25.30 22.95
C ASN A 894 -35.13 -26.03 23.40
N GLU A 895 -36.13 -25.26 23.68
CA GLU A 895 -37.47 -25.79 24.02
C GLU A 895 -38.46 -25.49 22.90
N GLU A 896 -39.41 -26.39 22.67
CA GLU A 896 -40.37 -26.31 21.57
C GLU A 896 -41.11 -24.97 21.50
N PHE A 897 -41.66 -24.52 22.65
CA PHE A 897 -42.39 -23.26 22.71
C PHE A 897 -41.48 -22.04 22.46
N VAL A 898 -40.19 -22.13 22.83
CA VAL A 898 -39.21 -21.06 22.60
C VAL A 898 -38.86 -20.95 21.13
N ILE A 899 -38.57 -22.07 20.47
CA ILE A 899 -38.19 -22.04 19.04
C ILE A 899 -39.38 -21.63 18.15
N LYS A 900 -40.60 -22.03 18.50
CA LYS A 900 -41.83 -21.56 17.84
C LYS A 900 -42.08 -20.07 18.04
N ALA A 901 -41.69 -19.53 19.19
CA ALA A 901 -41.79 -18.10 19.43
C ALA A 901 -40.74 -17.31 18.59
N PHE A 902 -39.56 -17.88 18.31
CA PHE A 902 -38.60 -17.24 17.41
C PHE A 902 -39.06 -17.21 15.96
N ASP A 903 -39.73 -18.26 15.51
CA ASP A 903 -40.27 -18.35 14.14
C ASP A 903 -41.65 -19.04 14.16
N LYS A 904 -42.72 -18.25 13.96
CA LYS A 904 -44.11 -18.73 13.96
C LYS A 904 -44.41 -19.76 12.85
N ARG A 905 -43.60 -19.80 11.80
CA ARG A 905 -43.78 -20.68 10.63
C ARG A 905 -43.24 -22.08 10.88
N LEU A 906 -42.52 -22.30 12.00
CA LEU A 906 -41.93 -23.60 12.28
C LEU A 906 -42.99 -24.68 12.51
N ILE A 907 -43.06 -25.62 11.60
CA ILE A 907 -43.84 -26.85 11.65
C ILE A 907 -42.91 -28.07 11.68
N PRO A 908 -43.36 -29.27 12.06
CA PRO A 908 -42.59 -30.50 12.03
C PRO A 908 -41.86 -30.71 10.70
N GLY A 909 -40.55 -30.95 10.76
CA GLY A 909 -39.69 -31.16 9.62
C GLY A 909 -39.06 -29.86 9.04
N LEU A 910 -39.55 -28.68 9.37
CA LEU A 910 -39.07 -27.40 8.84
C LEU A 910 -37.85 -26.88 9.62
N LYS A 911 -36.94 -26.19 8.92
CA LYS A 911 -35.85 -25.44 9.47
C LYS A 911 -36.14 -23.92 9.38
N SER A 912 -35.86 -23.19 10.47
CA SER A 912 -35.98 -21.74 10.49
C SER A 912 -34.87 -21.07 9.70
N ASP A 913 -35.19 -19.99 9.02
CA ASP A 913 -34.24 -19.05 8.41
C ASP A 913 -33.95 -17.84 9.32
N ILE A 914 -34.70 -17.63 10.38
CA ILE A 914 -34.53 -16.57 11.38
C ILE A 914 -33.47 -16.95 12.41
N VAL A 915 -33.53 -18.19 12.93
CA VAL A 915 -32.58 -18.74 13.90
C VAL A 915 -32.13 -20.13 13.44
N ASN A 916 -30.96 -20.59 13.86
CA ASN A 916 -30.52 -21.92 13.52
C ASN A 916 -31.29 -22.99 14.36
N ALA A 917 -32.60 -23.09 14.10
CA ALA A 917 -33.51 -24.04 14.76
C ALA A 917 -34.22 -24.88 13.72
N LYS A 918 -34.57 -26.15 14.11
CA LYS A 918 -35.36 -27.09 13.31
C LYS A 918 -36.28 -27.86 14.22
N MET A 919 -37.47 -28.17 13.72
CA MET A 919 -38.34 -29.17 14.38
C MET A 919 -38.15 -30.55 13.75
N THR A 920 -38.14 -31.56 14.59
CA THR A 920 -38.18 -32.96 14.15
C THR A 920 -39.52 -33.25 13.51
N GLN A 921 -39.65 -34.35 12.77
CA GLN A 921 -40.96 -34.79 12.23
C GLN A 921 -41.98 -35.09 13.34
N THR A 922 -41.49 -35.41 14.56
CA THR A 922 -42.34 -35.66 15.73
C THR A 922 -42.70 -34.38 16.50
N GLY A 923 -42.37 -33.21 15.99
CA GLY A 923 -42.68 -31.91 16.59
C GLY A 923 -41.75 -31.47 17.74
N LYS A 924 -40.69 -32.20 18.07
CA LYS A 924 -39.74 -31.83 19.08
C LYS A 924 -38.63 -30.91 18.52
N ALA A 925 -38.05 -30.09 19.39
CA ALA A 925 -36.89 -29.28 19.03
C ALA A 925 -35.69 -30.18 18.69
N TYR A 926 -35.06 -29.94 17.51
CA TYR A 926 -33.89 -30.70 17.11
C TYR A 926 -32.62 -30.07 17.69
N ASN A 927 -31.71 -30.89 18.18
CA ASN A 927 -30.44 -30.41 18.71
C ASN A 927 -29.36 -30.44 17.63
N TYR A 928 -28.83 -29.27 17.23
CA TYR A 928 -27.79 -29.11 16.23
C TYR A 928 -26.38 -28.91 16.82
N GLY A 929 -26.22 -28.96 18.15
CA GLY A 929 -24.93 -28.80 18.82
C GLY A 929 -24.86 -27.62 19.81
N ASP A 930 -23.72 -27.08 20.04
CA ASP A 930 -23.31 -26.26 21.19
C ASP A 930 -24.01 -24.90 21.37
N LYS A 931 -24.90 -24.49 20.45
CA LYS A 931 -25.59 -23.19 20.51
C LYS A 931 -27.02 -23.32 21.00
N GLN A 932 -27.57 -24.54 21.02
CA GLN A 932 -28.90 -24.89 21.47
C GLN A 932 -28.77 -25.53 22.83
N LEU A 933 -29.14 -24.80 23.85
CA LEU A 933 -28.82 -25.11 25.23
C LEU A 933 -30.05 -25.61 26.02
N SER A 934 -29.82 -26.47 26.99
CA SER A 934 -30.80 -26.65 28.05
C SER A 934 -30.90 -25.37 28.91
N GLU A 935 -31.94 -25.20 29.64
CA GLU A 935 -32.09 -24.08 30.59
C GLU A 935 -30.94 -24.05 31.63
N GLN A 936 -30.51 -25.24 32.08
CA GLN A 936 -29.39 -25.40 33.01
C GLN A 936 -28.07 -24.97 32.38
N ASP A 937 -27.80 -25.34 31.13
CA ASP A 937 -26.56 -24.95 30.41
C ASP A 937 -26.54 -23.44 30.11
N PHE A 938 -27.67 -22.85 29.74
CA PHE A 938 -27.77 -21.40 29.54
C PHE A 938 -27.48 -20.64 30.84
N SER A 939 -28.00 -21.16 32.00
CA SER A 939 -27.69 -20.60 33.31
C SER A 939 -26.22 -20.78 33.69
N LEU A 940 -25.61 -21.95 33.36
CA LEU A 940 -24.19 -22.22 33.57
C LEU A 940 -23.29 -21.19 32.83
N LEU A 941 -23.60 -20.89 31.58
CA LEU A 941 -22.82 -19.93 30.81
C LEU A 941 -22.96 -18.49 31.32
N LYS A 942 -24.15 -18.11 31.85
CA LYS A 942 -24.34 -16.82 32.55
C LYS A 942 -23.47 -16.73 33.81
N GLU A 943 -23.49 -17.76 34.64
CA GLU A 943 -22.67 -17.88 35.85
C GLU A 943 -21.18 -17.82 35.53
N TYR A 944 -20.75 -18.57 34.49
CA TYR A 944 -19.38 -18.55 34.03
C TYR A 944 -18.93 -17.14 33.61
N SER A 945 -19.74 -16.44 32.79
CA SER A 945 -19.47 -15.08 32.34
C SER A 945 -19.30 -14.10 33.50
N LYS A 946 -20.13 -14.26 34.54
CA LYS A 946 -20.03 -13.48 35.80
C LYS A 946 -18.72 -13.76 36.54
N LYS A 947 -18.32 -15.03 36.69
CA LYS A 947 -17.07 -15.44 37.35
C LYS A 947 -15.84 -14.95 36.62
N VAL A 948 -15.80 -15.09 35.28
CA VAL A 948 -14.69 -14.64 34.44
C VAL A 948 -14.57 -13.11 34.46
N SER A 949 -15.68 -12.38 34.42
CA SER A 949 -15.70 -10.93 34.56
C SER A 949 -15.11 -10.45 35.87
N ASN A 950 -15.48 -11.10 37.00
CA ASN A 950 -14.90 -10.79 38.30
C ASN A 950 -13.38 -11.03 38.35
N LEU A 951 -12.90 -12.06 37.69
CA LEU A 951 -11.47 -12.33 37.57
C LEU A 951 -10.72 -11.19 36.83
N ALA A 952 -11.22 -10.79 35.66
CA ALA A 952 -10.64 -9.67 34.93
C ALA A 952 -10.61 -8.38 35.76
N VAL A 953 -11.69 -8.08 36.45
CA VAL A 953 -11.77 -6.92 37.35
C VAL A 953 -10.74 -6.98 38.47
N LYS A 954 -10.53 -8.16 39.08
CA LYS A 954 -9.48 -8.36 40.09
C LYS A 954 -8.08 -8.10 39.54
N GLU A 955 -7.78 -8.64 38.38
CA GLU A 955 -6.47 -8.44 37.74
C GLU A 955 -6.25 -6.97 37.31
N ILE A 956 -7.25 -6.31 36.75
CA ILE A 956 -7.23 -4.88 36.43
C ILE A 956 -6.96 -4.05 37.68
N LYS A 957 -7.63 -4.32 38.80
CA LYS A 957 -7.40 -3.64 40.09
C LYS A 957 -6.00 -3.89 40.65
N GLN A 958 -5.36 -4.99 40.29
CA GLN A 958 -3.96 -5.27 40.65
C GLN A 958 -2.97 -4.60 39.73
N GLY A 959 -3.44 -3.92 38.68
CA GLY A 959 -2.59 -3.21 37.72
C GLY A 959 -1.88 -4.10 36.73
N TYR A 960 -2.42 -5.28 36.46
CA TYR A 960 -1.81 -6.20 35.52
C TYR A 960 -2.06 -5.74 34.07
N ILE A 961 -0.99 -5.42 33.35
CA ILE A 961 -1.00 -4.90 31.96
C ILE A 961 -0.03 -5.65 31.04
N GLU A 962 0.37 -6.86 31.38
CA GLU A 962 1.31 -7.61 30.54
C GLU A 962 0.74 -7.91 29.14
N PRO A 963 1.52 -7.74 28.05
CA PRO A 963 1.10 -8.08 26.70
C PRO A 963 1.03 -9.60 26.54
N THR A 964 -0.09 -10.17 26.94
CA THR A 964 -0.41 -11.60 26.83
C THR A 964 -1.62 -11.80 25.91
N PRO A 965 -1.46 -11.68 24.58
CA PRO A 965 -2.55 -11.84 23.65
C PRO A 965 -3.11 -13.26 23.70
N THR A 966 -4.41 -13.38 23.45
CA THR A 966 -5.04 -14.68 23.26
C THR A 966 -4.77 -15.21 21.85
N ALA A 967 -4.57 -16.52 21.70
CA ALA A 967 -4.44 -17.17 20.39
C ALA A 967 -5.79 -17.21 19.64
N VAL A 968 -6.89 -17.21 20.38
CA VAL A 968 -8.24 -17.16 19.81
C VAL A 968 -8.59 -15.71 19.49
N SER A 969 -8.73 -15.38 18.21
CA SER A 969 -8.96 -13.99 17.74
C SER A 969 -7.87 -13.02 18.21
N SER A 970 -6.61 -13.39 18.01
CA SER A 970 -5.46 -12.57 18.42
C SER A 970 -5.53 -11.18 17.80
N PRO A 971 -5.40 -10.10 18.57
CA PRO A 971 -5.36 -8.74 18.04
C PRO A 971 -4.02 -8.39 17.37
N CYS A 972 -3.01 -9.25 17.47
CA CYS A 972 -1.63 -8.90 17.11
C CYS A 972 -1.43 -8.60 15.62
N GLU A 973 -2.16 -9.27 14.73
CA GLU A 973 -2.04 -9.06 13.28
C GLU A 973 -2.41 -7.65 12.82
N TYR A 974 -3.37 -7.03 13.52
CA TYR A 974 -3.89 -5.69 13.21
C TYR A 974 -3.68 -4.69 14.36
N CYS A 975 -2.73 -4.98 15.25
CA CYS A 975 -2.53 -4.17 16.44
C CYS A 975 -1.77 -2.89 16.12
N ALA A 976 -2.43 -1.75 16.25
CA ALA A 976 -1.82 -0.43 16.06
C ALA A 976 -0.64 -0.14 17.02
N TYR A 977 -0.52 -0.90 18.11
CA TYR A 977 0.50 -0.73 19.14
C TYR A 977 1.64 -1.75 19.07
N SER A 978 1.76 -2.49 17.97
CA SER A 978 2.79 -3.51 17.77
C SER A 978 4.21 -2.95 17.96
N HIS A 979 4.44 -1.71 17.53
CA HIS A 979 5.72 -0.99 17.66
C HIS A 979 6.10 -0.63 19.10
N ILE A 980 5.11 -0.42 19.96
CA ILE A 980 5.31 -0.10 21.38
C ILE A 980 5.43 -1.38 22.21
N CYS A 981 4.66 -2.40 21.86
CA CYS A 981 4.56 -3.64 22.60
C CYS A 981 5.88 -4.44 22.64
N MET A 982 6.70 -4.36 21.58
CA MET A 982 7.99 -5.07 21.41
C MET A 982 7.93 -6.58 21.66
N LYS A 983 6.73 -7.17 21.76
CA LYS A 983 6.55 -8.61 21.96
C LYS A 983 6.64 -9.30 20.61
N ARG A 984 7.63 -10.18 20.44
CA ARG A 984 7.78 -10.98 19.22
C ARG A 984 6.59 -11.96 19.11
N SER A 985 6.05 -12.12 17.93
CA SER A 985 4.90 -13.00 17.61
C SER A 985 5.04 -14.44 18.11
N LYS A 986 6.28 -14.92 18.30
CA LYS A 986 6.58 -16.25 18.85
C LYS A 986 6.24 -16.44 20.34
N ASN A 987 5.95 -15.38 21.08
CA ASN A 987 5.54 -15.44 22.49
C ASN A 987 4.03 -15.20 22.67
N ILE A 988 3.22 -15.40 21.64
CA ILE A 988 1.78 -15.52 21.79
C ILE A 988 1.58 -16.77 22.66
N LEU A 989 0.97 -16.59 23.82
CA LEU A 989 0.50 -17.71 24.62
C LEU A 989 -0.55 -18.45 23.77
N GLU A 990 -0.14 -19.54 23.13
CA GLU A 990 -1.08 -20.50 22.58
C GLU A 990 -1.86 -21.06 23.77
N ARG A 991 -2.93 -20.39 24.13
CA ARG A 991 -3.91 -20.95 25.06
C ARG A 991 -4.58 -22.09 24.32
N GLY A 992 -4.07 -23.27 24.57
CA GLY A 992 -4.42 -24.62 24.13
C GLY A 992 -5.37 -24.76 22.94
N ASP A 993 -4.99 -25.61 22.06
CA ASP A 993 -5.74 -26.04 20.86
C ASP A 993 -6.94 -26.94 21.18
N ASN A 994 -7.41 -26.95 22.44
CA ASN A 994 -8.47 -27.83 22.89
C ASN A 994 -9.83 -27.36 22.34
N THR A 995 -10.55 -28.29 21.76
CA THR A 995 -11.99 -28.16 21.48
C THR A 995 -12.72 -27.84 22.77
N VAL A 996 -13.26 -26.61 22.86
CA VAL A 996 -14.06 -26.20 24.02
C VAL A 996 -15.49 -26.68 23.84
N THR A 997 -15.94 -27.53 24.76
CA THR A 997 -17.31 -28.07 24.84
C THR A 997 -18.06 -27.48 26.04
N LEU A 998 -19.36 -27.75 26.16
CA LEU A 998 -20.13 -27.33 27.33
C LEU A 998 -19.58 -27.87 28.65
N GLU A 999 -18.95 -29.04 28.63
CA GLU A 999 -18.29 -29.62 29.81
C GLU A 999 -17.09 -28.79 30.30
N SER A 1000 -16.43 -28.03 29.38
CA SER A 1000 -15.34 -27.14 29.73
C SER A 1000 -15.77 -25.99 30.67
N PHE A 1001 -17.06 -25.70 30.80
CA PHE A 1001 -17.59 -24.63 31.64
C PHE A 1001 -18.00 -25.12 33.06
N LYS A 1002 -17.93 -26.42 33.32
CA LYS A 1002 -18.18 -26.97 34.67
C LYS A 1002 -17.08 -26.51 35.64
N GLU A 1003 -17.34 -26.69 36.93
CA GLU A 1003 -16.49 -26.18 38.03
C GLU A 1003 -14.98 -26.39 37.78
N ASN A 1004 -14.18 -25.35 37.96
CA ASN A 1004 -12.72 -25.20 37.81
C ASN A 1004 -12.19 -24.82 36.41
N ALA A 1005 -13.00 -24.75 35.37
CA ALA A 1005 -12.52 -24.34 34.03
C ALA A 1005 -11.92 -22.91 34.03
N TRP A 1006 -12.51 -21.99 34.82
CA TRP A 1006 -11.99 -20.61 34.97
C TRP A 1006 -10.69 -20.53 35.77
N LYS A 1007 -10.36 -21.52 36.62
CA LYS A 1007 -9.07 -21.60 37.33
C LYS A 1007 -7.92 -21.82 36.35
N ILE A 1008 -8.17 -22.50 35.24
CA ILE A 1008 -7.17 -22.75 34.19
C ILE A 1008 -6.75 -21.44 33.52
N LEU A 1009 -7.64 -20.47 33.38
CA LEU A 1009 -7.33 -19.12 32.84
C LEU A 1009 -6.33 -18.36 33.74
N THR A 1010 -6.38 -18.58 35.07
CA THR A 1010 -5.42 -17.99 36.02
C THR A 1010 -4.11 -18.74 36.11
N LEU A 1011 -4.14 -20.06 36.05
CA LEU A 1011 -2.95 -20.92 36.18
C LEU A 1011 -2.03 -20.80 34.96
N ASN A 1012 -2.58 -20.71 33.76
CA ASN A 1012 -1.81 -20.54 32.54
C ASN A 1012 -1.11 -19.16 32.43
N LYS A 1013 -1.57 -18.15 33.16
CA LYS A 1013 -0.88 -16.85 33.27
C LYS A 1013 0.31 -16.87 34.25
N LYS A 1014 0.40 -17.85 35.15
CA LYS A 1014 1.48 -17.94 36.15
C LYS A 1014 2.62 -18.88 35.78
N GLN A 1015 2.44 -19.72 34.74
CA GLN A 1015 3.47 -20.68 34.31
C GLN A 1015 4.37 -20.16 33.17
N PHE A 1016 4.17 -18.93 32.75
CA PHE A 1016 5.00 -18.24 31.81
C PHE A 1016 5.49 -16.92 32.44
#